data_ee8ce7d512c36e1e0f64aa65d9425f71
#
_entry.id   ee8ce7d512c36e1e0f64aa65d9425f71
#
_cell.length_a   1.000
_cell.length_b   1.000
_cell.length_c   1.000
_cell.angle_alpha   90.00
_cell.angle_beta   90.00
_cell.angle_gamma   90.00
#
_symmetry.space_group_name_H-M   'P 1'
#
loop_
_entity.id
_entity.type
_entity.pdbx_description
1 polymer ?
#
loop_
_entity_poly.entity_id
_entity_poly.type
_entity_poly.pdbx_seq_one_letter_code
_entity_poly.pdbx_strand_id
1 'polypeptide(L)'
;MNRNRQTDRTNFLFIHVNEWSTIDSPDTIPISQAYALATLRKCGYSGTILGDYKGSPLPPKLFRDTLASEKPDVLGFSVYEENINRVLVWARHAKQLRPEILIILGGPQITFMPCEALAQMKDVDILCRGEGETVLPALGRALDTGRPLSEVPGICYLEQGKAVDTPQTEVVEDLDLLPSPYLEGIIDTASKSRVILLTSRGCTSPCTFCYTTRASNKKVRFHSLDRVIAEIKYLQARGIRDFWFADPNFAFSRTRLVALLQRIITECPPITFWCQTRYNLIDDELLALLKKAGAHTLAFGLESADHNVLGKINKGLNPAKLATVIGEVQQAGINVELFTLFGLPGESFSHAQKTLDFVKANKVSVSGNSISQQLHLFFGIPILDDPEAHGIKPLAVTKPAYQSICRDFATDAMSKDEIRWMSMLWRLNRQDFQENIASGTNLFEVAGFITANFEALSCRPEALLMLAQIYLTLEEFPAAHQCMVRLKEKFLHDAQVRHFLAGPFTGFRFKRRGIAAPCWRVIYDCKGILNGQVVPATEAYYQDAVLGSGKLLPDFEAGLLGMKAGRVSQFPVRFPADYGHSELAGRSVMFQVFLHQVMEPVIMEHMDALLDKPPQNIYRFNDLEGLRKQNETMYYMVLKDSLPQKLIQEMTDFLSLINFYLKLGFRQQAEPLLDLLPRNGSTLEHAGRILLADSWPEKAYELLSTIADSSTEAATNCAKALIKLKRYDEAEKIVGSPALSHDIQALDLRVGLASLRQQPLEIYLERMDDLLDRQISYM
;
A
#
# COMPACT_ATOMS: atom_id res chain seq x y z
N MET A 1 -5.38 -13.16 -44.39
CA MET A 1 -4.78 -11.82 -44.66
C MET A 1 -3.95 -11.90 -45.94
N ASN A 2 -4.46 -11.36 -47.07
CA ASN A 2 -3.69 -11.29 -48.30
C ASN A 2 -2.73 -10.11 -48.21
N ARG A 3 -1.47 -10.35 -47.86
CA ARG A 3 -0.40 -9.33 -47.92
C ARG A 3 0.22 -9.32 -49.32
N ASN A 4 -0.03 -8.29 -50.10
CA ASN A 4 0.78 -7.92 -51.28
C ASN A 4 2.02 -7.13 -50.81
N ARG A 5 2.80 -7.67 -49.83
CA ARG A 5 4.05 -7.04 -49.38
C ARG A 5 5.20 -8.02 -49.54
N GLN A 6 5.82 -7.97 -50.68
CA GLN A 6 7.00 -8.79 -51.03
C GLN A 6 8.35 -8.23 -50.47
N THR A 7 8.34 -7.10 -49.73
CA THR A 7 9.58 -6.38 -49.33
C THR A 7 9.67 -5.88 -47.88
N ASP A 8 8.56 -5.80 -47.12
CA ASP A 8 8.62 -5.25 -45.75
C ASP A 8 8.50 -6.33 -44.67
N ARG A 9 9.51 -6.41 -43.83
CA ARG A 9 9.51 -7.30 -42.64
C ARG A 9 8.52 -6.80 -41.59
N THR A 10 8.08 -7.71 -40.74
CA THR A 10 7.20 -7.41 -39.58
C THR A 10 7.81 -6.31 -38.71
N ASN A 11 7.03 -5.27 -38.42
CA ASN A 11 7.40 -4.16 -37.55
C ASN A 11 6.80 -4.32 -36.17
N PHE A 12 7.62 -4.17 -35.10
CA PHE A 12 7.24 -4.39 -33.71
C PHE A 12 7.16 -3.06 -32.94
N LEU A 13 6.11 -2.86 -32.14
CA LEU A 13 6.06 -1.83 -31.12
C LEU A 13 5.88 -2.49 -29.77
N PHE A 14 6.70 -2.11 -28.80
CA PHE A 14 6.54 -2.55 -27.40
C PHE A 14 6.03 -1.40 -26.55
N ILE A 15 5.06 -1.71 -25.69
CA ILE A 15 4.57 -0.75 -24.70
C ILE A 15 5.03 -1.20 -23.33
N HIS A 16 5.79 -0.35 -22.66
CA HIS A 16 6.14 -0.53 -21.26
C HIS A 16 5.09 0.13 -20.38
N VAL A 17 4.36 -0.69 -19.62
CA VAL A 17 3.36 -0.25 -18.65
C VAL A 17 3.92 -0.46 -17.27
N ASN A 18 4.29 0.63 -16.60
CA ASN A 18 4.86 0.57 -15.25
C ASN A 18 3.81 0.14 -14.22
N GLU A 19 4.23 -0.65 -13.25
CA GLU A 19 3.36 -1.14 -12.17
C GLU A 19 3.08 -0.07 -11.13
N TRP A 20 4.05 0.78 -10.87
CA TRP A 20 4.07 1.72 -9.75
C TRP A 20 4.38 3.13 -10.23
N SER A 21 3.60 4.07 -9.76
CA SER A 21 3.77 5.51 -10.01
C SER A 21 4.85 6.18 -9.16
N THR A 22 5.77 5.45 -8.57
CA THR A 22 6.86 6.08 -7.84
C THR A 22 7.86 6.67 -8.83
N ILE A 23 7.83 7.98 -8.91
CA ILE A 23 8.49 8.84 -9.90
C ILE A 23 10.01 8.64 -9.95
N ASP A 24 10.63 8.16 -8.88
CA ASP A 24 12.08 8.06 -8.73
C ASP A 24 12.63 6.63 -8.78
N SER A 25 11.82 5.62 -9.11
CA SER A 25 12.37 4.27 -9.19
C SER A 25 13.15 4.07 -10.48
N PRO A 26 14.46 3.70 -10.41
CA PRO A 26 15.25 3.32 -11.58
C PRO A 26 14.72 2.07 -12.27
N ASP A 27 13.76 1.40 -11.65
CA ASP A 27 13.12 0.14 -12.07
C ASP A 27 12.21 0.32 -13.29
N THR A 28 12.01 1.56 -13.74
CA THR A 28 11.19 1.88 -14.90
C THR A 28 11.89 1.60 -16.24
N ILE A 29 13.08 1.02 -16.24
CA ILE A 29 13.79 0.67 -17.48
C ILE A 29 13.16 -0.61 -18.07
N PRO A 30 12.69 -0.58 -19.33
CA PRO A 30 12.03 -1.73 -19.97
C PRO A 30 13.03 -2.80 -20.40
N ILE A 31 13.84 -3.34 -19.48
CA ILE A 31 15.01 -4.16 -19.77
C ILE A 31 14.66 -5.43 -20.57
N SER A 32 13.54 -6.12 -20.24
CA SER A 32 13.12 -7.32 -20.95
C SER A 32 12.69 -7.02 -22.40
N GLN A 33 11.93 -5.96 -22.61
CA GLN A 33 11.51 -5.51 -23.94
C GLN A 33 12.69 -4.99 -24.75
N ALA A 34 13.68 -4.38 -24.09
CA ALA A 34 14.89 -3.89 -24.72
C ALA A 34 15.79 -5.04 -25.23
N TYR A 35 15.94 -6.13 -24.46
CA TYR A 35 16.60 -7.35 -24.93
C TYR A 35 15.87 -7.98 -26.11
N ALA A 36 14.53 -8.08 -26.03
CA ALA A 36 13.70 -8.59 -27.11
C ALA A 36 13.87 -7.75 -28.39
N LEU A 37 13.82 -6.42 -28.29
CA LEU A 37 14.00 -5.53 -29.42
C LEU A 37 15.43 -5.58 -29.99
N ALA A 38 16.45 -5.63 -29.15
CA ALA A 38 17.83 -5.78 -29.61
C ALA A 38 18.00 -7.07 -30.42
N THR A 39 17.41 -8.17 -29.96
CA THR A 39 17.45 -9.45 -30.67
C THR A 39 16.66 -9.40 -31.99
N LEU A 40 15.49 -8.77 -32.01
CA LEU A 40 14.72 -8.57 -33.23
C LEU A 40 15.50 -7.74 -34.27
N ARG A 41 16.15 -6.64 -33.85
CA ARG A 41 17.01 -5.82 -34.74
C ARG A 41 18.18 -6.61 -35.30
N LYS A 42 18.87 -7.44 -34.50
CA LYS A 42 19.91 -8.36 -34.98
C LYS A 42 19.36 -9.34 -36.03
N CYS A 43 18.10 -9.73 -35.93
CA CYS A 43 17.43 -10.56 -36.92
C CYS A 43 16.89 -9.77 -38.12
N GLY A 44 17.09 -8.43 -38.18
CA GLY A 44 16.68 -7.56 -39.29
C GLY A 44 15.25 -7.05 -39.21
N TYR A 45 14.60 -7.12 -38.05
CA TYR A 45 13.27 -6.54 -37.81
C TYR A 45 13.40 -5.09 -37.33
N SER A 46 12.41 -4.25 -37.67
CA SER A 46 12.24 -2.92 -37.10
C SER A 46 11.42 -2.95 -35.82
N GLY A 47 11.56 -1.94 -34.97
CA GLY A 47 10.72 -1.78 -33.84
C GLY A 47 11.17 -0.66 -32.89
N THR A 48 10.24 -0.30 -31.99
CA THR A 48 10.38 0.80 -31.01
C THR A 48 9.83 0.37 -29.66
N ILE A 49 10.28 1.00 -28.59
CA ILE A 49 9.68 0.89 -27.24
C ILE A 49 9.09 2.22 -26.87
N LEU A 50 7.82 2.22 -26.49
CA LEU A 50 7.09 3.37 -25.96
C LEU A 50 6.62 3.05 -24.55
N GLY A 51 6.60 4.03 -23.63
CA GLY A 51 6.10 3.77 -22.29
C GLY A 51 6.32 4.89 -21.30
N ASP A 52 5.91 4.61 -20.08
CA ASP A 52 5.92 5.50 -18.94
C ASP A 52 7.25 5.46 -18.13
N TYR A 53 8.32 4.95 -18.71
CA TYR A 53 9.62 4.78 -18.05
C TYR A 53 10.39 6.09 -17.79
N LYS A 54 9.82 7.23 -18.17
CA LYS A 54 10.38 8.57 -17.89
C LYS A 54 9.72 9.27 -16.70
N GLY A 55 9.00 8.54 -15.86
CA GLY A 55 8.38 9.08 -14.65
C GLY A 55 7.01 9.74 -14.84
N SER A 56 6.40 9.58 -16.02
CA SER A 56 5.03 10.02 -16.28
C SER A 56 4.27 8.94 -17.05
N PRO A 57 2.94 8.81 -16.84
CA PRO A 57 2.11 7.89 -17.60
C PRO A 57 2.22 8.14 -19.10
N LEU A 58 2.13 7.06 -19.88
CA LEU A 58 2.09 7.17 -21.34
C LEU A 58 0.88 7.98 -21.79
N PRO A 59 1.06 9.18 -22.43
CA PRO A 59 -0.06 9.97 -22.87
C PRO A 59 -0.83 9.26 -24.00
N PRO A 60 -2.17 9.16 -23.93
CA PRO A 60 -2.98 8.53 -24.97
C PRO A 60 -2.79 9.16 -26.37
N LYS A 61 -2.51 10.45 -26.43
CA LYS A 61 -2.18 11.14 -27.68
C LYS A 61 -0.87 10.59 -28.29
N LEU A 62 0.19 10.49 -27.47
CA LEU A 62 1.48 9.98 -27.95
C LEU A 62 1.34 8.52 -28.45
N PHE A 63 0.56 7.70 -27.75
CA PHE A 63 0.25 6.34 -28.18
C PHE A 63 -0.43 6.30 -29.54
N ARG A 64 -1.49 7.11 -29.76
CA ARG A 64 -2.19 7.19 -31.04
C ARG A 64 -1.30 7.68 -32.17
N ASP A 65 -0.53 8.75 -31.91
CA ASP A 65 0.36 9.34 -32.90
C ASP A 65 1.44 8.34 -33.32
N THR A 66 2.00 7.59 -32.37
CA THR A 66 2.98 6.53 -32.62
C THR A 66 2.37 5.37 -33.43
N LEU A 67 1.18 4.89 -33.07
CA LEU A 67 0.50 3.85 -33.85
C LEU A 67 0.22 4.29 -35.30
N ALA A 68 -0.11 5.55 -35.50
CA ALA A 68 -0.39 6.11 -36.82
C ALA A 68 0.88 6.29 -37.65
N SER A 69 1.98 6.75 -37.04
CA SER A 69 3.24 7.03 -37.73
C SER A 69 4.05 5.77 -38.01
N GLU A 70 4.22 4.92 -37.00
CA GLU A 70 5.06 3.71 -37.09
C GLU A 70 4.36 2.52 -37.74
N LYS A 71 3.04 2.52 -37.75
CA LYS A 71 2.19 1.45 -38.31
C LYS A 71 2.67 0.04 -37.97
N PRO A 72 2.87 -0.27 -36.69
CA PRO A 72 3.38 -1.59 -36.29
C PRO A 72 2.43 -2.71 -36.70
N ASP A 73 2.99 -3.85 -37.06
CA ASP A 73 2.22 -5.08 -37.33
C ASP A 73 1.91 -5.81 -36.01
N VAL A 74 2.84 -5.73 -35.06
CA VAL A 74 2.78 -6.40 -33.77
C VAL A 74 2.94 -5.38 -32.65
N LEU A 75 2.04 -5.42 -31.67
CA LEU A 75 2.12 -4.65 -30.42
C LEU A 75 2.34 -5.60 -29.26
N GLY A 76 3.47 -5.45 -28.56
CA GLY A 76 3.89 -6.31 -27.47
C GLY A 76 3.91 -5.64 -26.10
N PHE A 77 3.56 -6.40 -25.06
CA PHE A 77 3.60 -5.97 -23.67
C PHE A 77 4.35 -6.97 -22.81
N SER A 78 5.09 -6.47 -21.80
CA SER A 78 5.60 -7.28 -20.69
C SER A 78 4.60 -7.22 -19.53
N VAL A 79 4.15 -8.39 -19.06
CA VAL A 79 3.01 -8.53 -18.17
C VAL A 79 3.42 -9.14 -16.84
N TYR A 80 2.97 -8.48 -15.78
CA TYR A 80 3.00 -8.92 -14.40
C TYR A 80 1.57 -8.95 -13.85
N GLU A 81 1.35 -9.58 -12.70
CA GLU A 81 0.02 -9.61 -12.06
C GLU A 81 -0.55 -8.20 -11.83
N GLU A 82 0.32 -7.27 -11.43
CA GLU A 82 -0.06 -5.92 -11.04
C GLU A 82 -0.45 -5.05 -12.25
N ASN A 83 0.14 -5.29 -13.44
CA ASN A 83 -0.11 -4.44 -14.61
C ASN A 83 -1.09 -5.02 -15.64
N ILE A 84 -1.48 -6.29 -15.52
CA ILE A 84 -2.27 -6.99 -16.56
C ILE A 84 -3.56 -6.24 -16.94
N ASN A 85 -4.27 -5.71 -15.97
CA ASN A 85 -5.52 -4.98 -16.24
C ASN A 85 -5.27 -3.72 -17.08
N ARG A 86 -4.21 -2.97 -16.78
CA ARG A 86 -3.79 -1.78 -17.56
C ARG A 86 -3.33 -2.16 -18.96
N VAL A 87 -2.59 -3.26 -19.07
CA VAL A 87 -2.17 -3.81 -20.38
C VAL A 87 -3.37 -4.13 -21.24
N LEU A 88 -4.40 -4.80 -20.71
CA LEU A 88 -5.63 -5.13 -21.45
C LEU A 88 -6.40 -3.90 -21.93
N VAL A 89 -6.29 -2.79 -21.19
CA VAL A 89 -6.84 -1.49 -21.63
C VAL A 89 -6.12 -0.97 -22.86
N TRP A 90 -4.78 -0.94 -22.81
CA TRP A 90 -3.98 -0.50 -23.94
C TRP A 90 -4.17 -1.42 -25.16
N ALA A 91 -4.28 -2.74 -24.95
CA ALA A 91 -4.60 -3.71 -26.00
C ALA A 91 -5.94 -3.39 -26.68
N ARG A 92 -7.00 -3.16 -25.90
CA ARG A 92 -8.30 -2.75 -26.40
C ARG A 92 -8.24 -1.44 -27.19
N HIS A 93 -7.55 -0.44 -26.62
CA HIS A 93 -7.42 0.86 -27.29
C HIS A 93 -6.67 0.72 -28.63
N ALA A 94 -5.63 -0.10 -28.69
CA ALA A 94 -4.92 -0.42 -29.93
C ALA A 94 -5.84 -1.09 -30.96
N LYS A 95 -6.63 -2.10 -30.56
CA LYS A 95 -7.60 -2.77 -31.44
C LYS A 95 -8.70 -1.84 -31.95
N GLN A 96 -9.15 -0.86 -31.15
CA GLN A 96 -10.10 0.14 -31.59
C GLN A 96 -9.53 1.07 -32.67
N LEU A 97 -8.26 1.43 -32.57
CA LEU A 97 -7.56 2.29 -33.53
C LEU A 97 -7.11 1.52 -34.78
N ARG A 98 -6.68 0.28 -34.59
CA ARG A 98 -6.15 -0.61 -35.64
C ARG A 98 -6.59 -2.06 -35.39
N PRO A 99 -7.79 -2.46 -35.87
CA PRO A 99 -8.33 -3.80 -35.62
C PRO A 99 -7.42 -4.96 -36.09
N GLU A 100 -6.60 -4.70 -37.12
CA GLU A 100 -5.69 -5.67 -37.72
C GLU A 100 -4.39 -5.90 -36.94
N ILE A 101 -4.03 -5.02 -35.98
CA ILE A 101 -2.77 -5.13 -35.23
C ILE A 101 -2.75 -6.40 -34.41
N LEU A 102 -1.63 -7.14 -34.44
CA LEU A 102 -1.46 -8.35 -33.63
C LEU A 102 -1.01 -7.95 -32.21
N ILE A 103 -1.78 -8.28 -31.21
CA ILE A 103 -1.48 -8.00 -29.81
C ILE A 103 -0.84 -9.22 -29.18
N ILE A 104 0.40 -9.07 -28.68
CA ILE A 104 1.13 -10.14 -27.98
C ILE A 104 1.43 -9.77 -26.54
N LEU A 105 1.27 -10.72 -25.63
CA LEU A 105 1.65 -10.58 -24.23
C LEU A 105 2.79 -11.54 -23.91
N GLY A 106 3.80 -11.06 -23.18
CA GLY A 106 4.89 -11.87 -22.64
C GLY A 106 5.19 -11.47 -21.18
N GLY A 107 6.23 -12.03 -20.62
CA GLY A 107 6.67 -11.73 -19.25
C GLY A 107 6.31 -12.80 -18.21
N PRO A 108 6.63 -12.55 -16.93
CA PRO A 108 6.53 -13.57 -15.88
C PRO A 108 5.11 -14.12 -15.69
N GLN A 109 4.10 -13.26 -15.71
CA GLN A 109 2.70 -13.65 -15.56
C GLN A 109 2.26 -14.60 -16.68
N ILE A 110 2.67 -14.31 -17.91
CA ILE A 110 2.26 -15.03 -19.11
C ILE A 110 2.94 -16.39 -19.24
N THR A 111 4.20 -16.49 -18.84
CA THR A 111 5.01 -17.70 -19.01
C THR A 111 4.36 -18.93 -18.37
N PHE A 112 3.65 -18.76 -17.26
CA PHE A 112 3.03 -19.85 -16.51
C PHE A 112 1.50 -19.80 -16.48
N MET A 113 0.90 -18.81 -17.12
CA MET A 113 -0.57 -18.67 -17.21
C MET A 113 -1.17 -19.84 -17.99
N PRO A 114 -2.32 -20.40 -17.57
CA PRO A 114 -3.05 -21.38 -18.39
C PRO A 114 -3.40 -20.83 -19.78
N CYS A 115 -3.19 -21.63 -20.83
CA CYS A 115 -3.43 -21.19 -22.21
C CYS A 115 -4.90 -20.82 -22.45
N GLU A 116 -5.82 -21.50 -21.78
CA GLU A 116 -7.26 -21.30 -21.85
C GLU A 116 -7.68 -19.91 -21.36
N ALA A 117 -6.85 -19.25 -20.54
CA ALA A 117 -7.10 -17.88 -20.07
C ALA A 117 -7.15 -16.87 -21.23
N LEU A 118 -6.50 -17.15 -22.34
CA LEU A 118 -6.52 -16.30 -23.55
C LEU A 118 -7.95 -16.07 -24.05
N ALA A 119 -8.83 -17.05 -23.94
CA ALA A 119 -10.22 -16.93 -24.37
C ALA A 119 -11.01 -15.82 -23.63
N GLN A 120 -10.54 -15.39 -22.46
CA GLN A 120 -11.14 -14.29 -21.71
C GLN A 120 -10.51 -12.91 -22.02
N MET A 121 -9.44 -12.87 -22.81
CA MET A 121 -8.72 -11.64 -23.18
C MET A 121 -8.99 -11.27 -24.65
N LYS A 122 -10.20 -10.79 -24.94
CA LYS A 122 -10.75 -10.60 -26.31
C LYS A 122 -9.89 -9.77 -27.26
N ASP A 123 -9.07 -8.88 -26.72
CA ASP A 123 -8.25 -7.95 -27.50
C ASP A 123 -6.77 -8.42 -27.58
N VAL A 124 -6.49 -9.66 -27.16
CA VAL A 124 -5.16 -10.26 -27.19
C VAL A 124 -5.17 -11.45 -28.16
N ASP A 125 -4.15 -11.54 -29.01
CA ASP A 125 -4.07 -12.60 -30.03
C ASP A 125 -3.14 -13.74 -29.63
N ILE A 126 -1.99 -13.42 -29.01
CA ILE A 126 -0.95 -14.42 -28.71
C ILE A 126 -0.36 -14.18 -27.31
N LEU A 127 -0.14 -15.26 -26.56
CA LEU A 127 0.71 -15.27 -25.37
C LEU A 127 2.09 -15.85 -25.74
N CYS A 128 3.16 -15.10 -25.43
CA CYS A 128 4.55 -15.50 -25.64
C CYS A 128 5.14 -16.02 -24.33
N ARG A 129 5.53 -17.28 -24.27
CA ARG A 129 6.01 -17.96 -23.07
C ARG A 129 7.52 -18.15 -23.09
N GLY A 130 8.16 -18.02 -21.93
CA GLY A 130 9.61 -18.15 -21.81
C GLY A 130 10.37 -16.90 -22.26
N GLU A 131 11.55 -17.08 -22.84
CA GLU A 131 12.42 -15.97 -23.25
C GLU A 131 11.98 -15.38 -24.59
N GLY A 132 11.57 -14.11 -24.57
CA GLY A 132 11.10 -13.39 -25.76
C GLY A 132 12.14 -13.34 -26.89
N GLU A 133 13.42 -13.40 -26.54
CA GLU A 133 14.54 -13.39 -27.47
C GLU A 133 14.57 -14.62 -28.39
N THR A 134 13.95 -15.73 -27.99
CA THR A 134 13.80 -16.92 -28.84
C THR A 134 12.45 -16.93 -29.56
N VAL A 135 11.38 -16.59 -28.86
CA VAL A 135 9.99 -16.67 -29.36
C VAL A 135 9.72 -15.61 -30.45
N LEU A 136 10.13 -14.35 -30.22
CA LEU A 136 9.73 -13.26 -31.10
C LEU A 136 10.37 -13.30 -32.47
N PRO A 137 11.67 -13.66 -32.67
CA PRO A 137 12.22 -13.88 -34.00
C PRO A 137 11.55 -15.05 -34.76
N ALA A 138 11.12 -16.08 -34.04
CA ALA A 138 10.38 -17.20 -34.65
C ALA A 138 8.99 -16.78 -35.12
N LEU A 139 8.29 -15.98 -34.28
CA LEU A 139 6.98 -15.37 -34.61
C LEU A 139 7.12 -14.43 -35.82
N GLY A 140 8.10 -13.55 -35.84
CA GLY A 140 8.34 -12.62 -36.95
C GLY A 140 8.56 -13.38 -38.28
N ARG A 141 9.37 -14.45 -38.25
CA ARG A 141 9.58 -15.31 -39.45
C ARG A 141 8.28 -15.95 -39.92
N ALA A 142 7.46 -16.48 -39.02
CA ALA A 142 6.19 -17.09 -39.37
C ALA A 142 5.23 -16.09 -40.02
N LEU A 143 5.16 -14.86 -39.43
CA LEU A 143 4.32 -13.79 -39.99
C LEU A 143 4.81 -13.32 -41.38
N ASP A 144 6.12 -13.16 -41.60
CA ASP A 144 6.69 -12.75 -42.88
C ASP A 144 6.48 -13.79 -43.98
N THR A 145 6.57 -15.09 -43.64
CA THR A 145 6.51 -16.18 -44.61
C THR A 145 5.13 -16.82 -44.71
N GLY A 146 4.15 -16.38 -43.89
CA GLY A 146 2.81 -16.98 -43.86
C GLY A 146 2.76 -18.39 -43.29
N ARG A 147 3.77 -18.81 -42.53
CA ARG A 147 3.78 -20.16 -41.88
C ARG A 147 2.73 -20.21 -40.76
N PRO A 148 2.17 -21.41 -40.52
CA PRO A 148 1.23 -21.62 -39.45
C PRO A 148 1.82 -21.24 -38.07
N LEU A 149 1.02 -20.63 -37.19
CA LEU A 149 1.42 -20.31 -35.82
C LEU A 149 1.75 -21.58 -35.00
N SER A 150 1.20 -22.74 -35.39
CA SER A 150 1.52 -24.04 -34.75
C SER A 150 2.99 -24.45 -34.88
N GLU A 151 3.72 -23.86 -35.83
CA GLU A 151 5.16 -24.06 -36.00
C GLU A 151 6.03 -23.09 -35.17
N VAL A 152 5.42 -22.10 -34.51
CA VAL A 152 6.12 -21.14 -33.65
C VAL A 152 6.19 -21.71 -32.24
N PRO A 153 7.38 -22.05 -31.72
CA PRO A 153 7.46 -22.60 -30.37
C PRO A 153 7.29 -21.52 -29.30
N GLY A 154 6.74 -21.90 -28.16
CA GLY A 154 6.60 -21.02 -27.01
C GLY A 154 5.48 -20.00 -27.13
N ILE A 155 4.44 -20.26 -27.91
CA ILE A 155 3.26 -19.42 -27.99
C ILE A 155 1.98 -20.16 -27.63
N CYS A 156 1.00 -19.36 -27.20
CA CYS A 156 -0.37 -19.78 -27.01
C CYS A 156 -1.28 -18.85 -27.81
N TYR A 157 -2.19 -19.39 -28.60
CA TYR A 157 -3.12 -18.65 -29.43
C TYR A 157 -4.48 -19.37 -29.54
N LEU A 158 -5.48 -18.70 -30.07
CA LEU A 158 -6.80 -19.31 -30.31
C LEU A 158 -6.94 -19.73 -31.78
N GLU A 159 -7.24 -20.99 -32.03
CA GLU A 159 -7.63 -21.51 -33.34
C GLU A 159 -9.09 -21.95 -33.28
N GLN A 160 -9.94 -21.33 -34.07
CA GLN A 160 -11.39 -21.59 -34.06
C GLN A 160 -12.01 -21.51 -32.63
N GLY A 161 -11.51 -20.59 -31.81
CA GLY A 161 -11.96 -20.38 -30.41
C GLY A 161 -11.40 -21.39 -29.39
N LYS A 162 -10.54 -22.32 -29.81
CA LYS A 162 -9.85 -23.25 -28.91
C LYS A 162 -8.42 -22.81 -28.68
N ALA A 163 -7.97 -22.93 -27.42
CA ALA A 163 -6.60 -22.62 -27.05
C ALA A 163 -5.64 -23.69 -27.63
N VAL A 164 -4.61 -23.22 -28.33
CA VAL A 164 -3.51 -24.02 -28.85
C VAL A 164 -2.23 -23.60 -28.16
N ASP A 165 -1.60 -24.53 -27.45
CA ASP A 165 -0.33 -24.34 -26.73
C ASP A 165 0.79 -25.06 -27.50
N THR A 166 1.77 -24.30 -27.97
CA THR A 166 2.91 -24.89 -28.69
C THR A 166 4.04 -25.23 -27.70
N PRO A 167 4.92 -26.22 -28.03
CA PRO A 167 6.02 -26.60 -27.17
C PRO A 167 6.86 -25.38 -26.74
N GLN A 168 7.25 -25.32 -25.48
CA GLN A 168 8.10 -24.23 -24.98
C GLN A 168 9.50 -24.28 -25.61
N THR A 169 10.08 -23.08 -25.78
CA THR A 169 11.48 -22.99 -26.25
C THR A 169 12.44 -23.33 -25.12
N GLU A 170 13.62 -23.85 -25.48
CA GLU A 170 14.73 -23.90 -24.53
C GLU A 170 15.24 -22.51 -24.22
N VAL A 171 15.83 -22.34 -23.02
CA VAL A 171 16.47 -21.08 -22.61
C VAL A 171 17.76 -20.88 -23.42
N VAL A 172 18.09 -19.61 -23.70
CA VAL A 172 19.35 -19.27 -24.39
C VAL A 172 20.53 -19.60 -23.47
N GLU A 173 21.32 -20.62 -23.83
CA GLU A 173 22.43 -21.09 -22.98
C GLU A 173 23.57 -20.07 -22.89
N ASP A 174 24.02 -19.56 -24.02
CA ASP A 174 25.05 -18.51 -24.07
C ASP A 174 24.40 -17.13 -24.15
N LEU A 175 24.44 -16.39 -23.03
CA LEU A 175 23.82 -15.07 -22.95
C LEU A 175 24.52 -14.01 -23.80
N ASP A 176 25.78 -14.23 -24.23
CA ASP A 176 26.50 -13.29 -25.09
C ASP A 176 26.03 -13.33 -26.56
N LEU A 177 25.26 -14.36 -26.92
CA LEU A 177 24.55 -14.37 -28.21
C LEU A 177 23.44 -13.31 -28.27
N LEU A 178 22.95 -12.86 -27.12
CA LEU A 178 21.95 -11.80 -27.02
C LEU A 178 22.63 -10.43 -27.13
N PRO A 179 22.20 -9.55 -28.06
CA PRO A 179 22.75 -8.20 -28.14
C PRO A 179 22.49 -7.39 -26.86
N SER A 180 23.40 -6.49 -26.51
CA SER A 180 23.22 -5.59 -25.39
C SER A 180 22.21 -4.50 -25.70
N PRO A 181 21.14 -4.34 -24.96
CA PRO A 181 20.24 -3.21 -25.16
C PRO A 181 20.91 -1.86 -24.88
N TYR A 182 21.97 -1.82 -24.08
CA TYR A 182 22.75 -0.61 -23.84
C TYR A 182 23.71 -0.32 -24.98
N LEU A 183 24.55 -1.29 -25.34
CA LEU A 183 25.56 -1.10 -26.41
C LEU A 183 24.91 -0.85 -27.79
N GLU A 184 23.73 -1.42 -28.02
CA GLU A 184 22.90 -1.17 -29.21
C GLU A 184 22.09 0.14 -29.16
N GLY A 185 22.22 0.90 -28.05
CA GLY A 185 21.53 2.18 -27.90
C GLY A 185 19.99 2.10 -27.87
N ILE A 186 19.45 0.95 -27.48
CA ILE A 186 17.99 0.76 -27.37
C ILE A 186 17.40 1.54 -26.19
N ILE A 187 18.13 1.58 -25.07
CA ILE A 187 17.71 2.23 -23.83
C ILE A 187 18.29 3.64 -23.78
N ASP A 188 17.41 4.64 -23.75
CA ASP A 188 17.77 6.01 -23.46
C ASP A 188 18.08 6.19 -21.97
N THR A 189 19.33 6.46 -21.64
CA THR A 189 19.80 6.66 -20.27
C THR A 189 20.02 8.13 -19.89
N ALA A 190 19.70 9.08 -20.77
CA ALA A 190 20.04 10.50 -20.56
C ALA A 190 19.40 11.13 -19.31
N SER A 191 18.23 10.62 -18.88
CA SER A 191 17.51 11.09 -17.69
C SER A 191 17.69 10.19 -16.46
N LYS A 192 18.62 9.23 -16.50
CA LYS A 192 18.76 8.23 -15.44
C LYS A 192 20.01 8.50 -14.61
N SER A 193 19.87 8.47 -13.29
CA SER A 193 20.99 8.47 -12.33
C SER A 193 21.48 7.05 -12.00
N ARG A 194 20.58 6.08 -12.07
CA ARG A 194 20.79 4.65 -11.84
C ARG A 194 20.23 3.82 -12.98
N VAL A 195 20.86 2.69 -13.29
CA VAL A 195 20.37 1.73 -14.29
C VAL A 195 20.45 0.30 -13.78
N ILE A 196 19.55 -0.55 -14.32
CA ILE A 196 19.58 -2.00 -14.08
C ILE A 196 20.68 -2.62 -14.95
N LEU A 197 21.49 -3.49 -14.38
CA LEU A 197 22.45 -4.32 -15.11
C LEU A 197 22.23 -5.80 -14.74
N LEU A 198 22.20 -6.68 -15.74
CA LEU A 198 22.11 -8.12 -15.57
C LEU A 198 23.47 -8.74 -15.92
N THR A 199 24.12 -9.41 -14.95
CA THR A 199 25.33 -10.18 -15.22
C THR A 199 25.06 -11.67 -15.38
N SER A 200 23.87 -12.11 -14.92
CA SER A 200 23.39 -13.50 -14.99
C SER A 200 21.90 -13.59 -15.12
N ARG A 201 21.40 -14.74 -15.55
CA ARG A 201 19.98 -15.11 -15.52
C ARG A 201 19.80 -16.46 -14.86
N GLY A 202 18.76 -16.56 -14.02
CA GLY A 202 18.32 -17.80 -13.40
C GLY A 202 18.79 -18.00 -11.96
N CYS A 203 18.22 -19.03 -11.35
CA CYS A 203 18.48 -19.43 -9.97
C CYS A 203 18.25 -20.94 -9.82
N THR A 204 19.04 -21.60 -8.95
CA THR A 204 18.88 -23.05 -8.65
C THR A 204 18.26 -23.31 -7.28
N SER A 205 17.93 -22.26 -6.53
CA SER A 205 17.39 -22.41 -5.17
C SER A 205 15.96 -22.97 -5.19
N PRO A 206 15.62 -23.96 -4.35
CA PRO A 206 14.34 -24.66 -4.39
C PRO A 206 13.21 -23.95 -3.64
N CYS A 207 13.26 -22.60 -3.52
CA CYS A 207 12.26 -21.83 -2.79
C CYS A 207 10.86 -22.02 -3.37
N THR A 208 9.90 -22.45 -2.55
CA THR A 208 8.56 -22.81 -3.02
C THR A 208 7.68 -21.63 -3.44
N PHE A 209 8.03 -20.42 -2.98
CA PHE A 209 7.32 -19.18 -3.29
C PHE A 209 7.87 -18.43 -4.52
N CYS A 210 8.88 -18.95 -5.21
CA CYS A 210 9.58 -18.25 -6.29
C CYS A 210 9.52 -19.04 -7.62
N TYR A 211 9.14 -18.35 -8.70
CA TYR A 211 9.07 -18.95 -10.03
C TYR A 211 10.42 -18.98 -10.79
N THR A 212 11.42 -18.21 -10.34
CA THR A 212 12.68 -17.99 -11.07
C THR A 212 13.41 -19.27 -11.42
N THR A 213 13.41 -20.25 -10.51
CA THR A 213 14.05 -21.55 -10.74
C THR A 213 13.38 -22.33 -11.87
N ARG A 214 12.05 -22.25 -11.99
CA ARG A 214 11.29 -22.85 -13.09
C ARG A 214 11.52 -22.13 -14.41
N ALA A 215 11.43 -20.80 -14.38
CA ALA A 215 11.63 -19.97 -15.57
C ALA A 215 13.03 -20.13 -16.19
N SER A 216 14.02 -20.51 -15.39
CA SER A 216 15.40 -20.73 -15.83
C SER A 216 15.77 -22.21 -16.08
N ASN A 217 14.81 -23.13 -16.03
CA ASN A 217 15.07 -24.57 -16.10
C ASN A 217 16.13 -25.04 -15.08
N LYS A 218 16.14 -24.47 -13.87
CA LYS A 218 17.11 -24.74 -12.80
C LYS A 218 18.57 -24.45 -13.22
N LYS A 219 18.80 -23.58 -14.21
CA LYS A 219 20.12 -23.20 -14.69
C LYS A 219 20.44 -21.78 -14.28
N VAL A 220 21.73 -21.51 -14.01
CA VAL A 220 22.26 -20.13 -13.93
C VAL A 220 23.20 -19.93 -15.09
N ARG A 221 22.94 -18.91 -15.90
CA ARG A 221 23.69 -18.57 -17.10
C ARG A 221 24.28 -17.18 -16.93
N PHE A 222 25.44 -16.94 -17.49
CA PHE A 222 26.20 -15.71 -17.28
C PHE A 222 26.53 -15.02 -18.60
N HIS A 223 26.52 -13.70 -18.60
CA HIS A 223 27.27 -12.93 -19.59
C HIS A 223 28.76 -13.05 -19.33
N SER A 224 29.61 -12.94 -20.37
CA SER A 224 31.05 -12.86 -20.20
C SER A 224 31.43 -11.61 -19.38
N LEU A 225 32.57 -11.66 -18.70
CA LEU A 225 33.08 -10.51 -17.98
C LEU A 225 33.37 -9.34 -18.92
N ASP A 226 33.83 -9.64 -20.14
CA ASP A 226 34.13 -8.62 -21.19
C ASP A 226 32.86 -7.84 -21.53
N ARG A 227 31.76 -8.55 -21.71
CA ARG A 227 30.45 -7.95 -21.97
C ARG A 227 29.99 -7.03 -20.82
N VAL A 228 30.04 -7.51 -19.58
CA VAL A 228 29.62 -6.73 -18.40
C VAL A 228 30.47 -5.46 -18.24
N ILE A 229 31.81 -5.57 -18.39
CA ILE A 229 32.72 -4.44 -18.29
C ILE A 229 32.51 -3.44 -19.44
N ALA A 230 32.22 -3.93 -20.64
CA ALA A 230 31.91 -3.06 -21.79
C ALA A 230 30.61 -2.24 -21.53
N GLU A 231 29.58 -2.87 -21.00
CA GLU A 231 28.31 -2.20 -20.63
C GLU A 231 28.54 -1.14 -19.54
N ILE A 232 29.29 -1.46 -18.47
CA ILE A 232 29.63 -0.50 -17.42
C ILE A 232 30.36 0.71 -18.01
N LYS A 233 31.42 0.50 -18.80
CA LYS A 233 32.21 1.57 -19.44
C LYS A 233 31.31 2.44 -20.36
N TYR A 234 30.47 1.81 -21.17
CA TYR A 234 29.53 2.50 -22.05
C TYR A 234 28.59 3.42 -21.29
N LEU A 235 28.00 2.92 -20.17
CA LEU A 235 27.10 3.66 -19.31
C LEU A 235 27.82 4.77 -18.55
N GLN A 236 29.05 4.52 -18.08
CA GLN A 236 29.88 5.53 -17.44
C GLN A 236 30.24 6.70 -18.37
N ALA A 237 30.47 6.43 -19.64
CA ALA A 237 30.71 7.47 -20.65
C ALA A 237 29.48 8.38 -20.85
N ARG A 238 28.27 7.93 -20.41
CA ARG A 238 27.00 8.67 -20.41
C ARG A 238 26.62 9.27 -19.06
N GLY A 239 27.56 9.25 -18.10
CA GLY A 239 27.40 9.86 -16.80
C GLY A 239 26.81 8.95 -15.73
N ILE A 240 26.45 7.71 -16.03
CA ILE A 240 25.93 6.76 -15.05
C ILE A 240 27.05 6.29 -14.12
N ARG A 241 26.81 6.35 -12.80
CA ARG A 241 27.76 5.90 -11.78
C ARG A 241 27.13 4.92 -10.79
N ASP A 242 25.82 4.87 -10.73
CA ASP A 242 25.08 3.99 -9.82
C ASP A 242 24.37 2.87 -10.59
N PHE A 243 24.55 1.63 -10.13
CA PHE A 243 24.08 0.42 -10.81
C PHE A 243 23.24 -0.44 -9.87
N TRP A 244 22.15 -0.98 -10.38
CA TRP A 244 21.44 -2.07 -9.75
C TRP A 244 21.81 -3.38 -10.48
N PHE A 245 22.64 -4.21 -9.85
CA PHE A 245 22.86 -5.57 -10.35
C PHE A 245 21.64 -6.44 -9.96
N ALA A 246 20.73 -6.62 -10.91
CA ALA A 246 19.45 -7.29 -10.68
C ALA A 246 19.53 -8.82 -10.86
N ASP A 247 20.70 -9.39 -10.67
CA ASP A 247 20.90 -10.84 -10.66
C ASP A 247 20.13 -11.48 -9.51
N PRO A 248 19.42 -12.61 -9.70
CA PRO A 248 18.71 -13.29 -8.61
C PRO A 248 19.62 -13.72 -7.45
N ASN A 249 20.91 -13.95 -7.72
CA ASN A 249 21.95 -14.23 -6.72
C ASN A 249 23.32 -13.83 -7.29
N PHE A 250 23.75 -12.61 -6.98
CA PHE A 250 24.97 -12.00 -7.53
C PHE A 250 26.23 -12.79 -7.19
N ALA A 251 26.30 -13.40 -5.98
CA ALA A 251 27.46 -14.20 -5.55
C ALA A 251 27.34 -15.70 -5.86
N PHE A 252 26.45 -16.12 -6.78
CA PHE A 252 26.23 -17.52 -7.09
C PHE A 252 27.53 -18.26 -7.46
N SER A 253 28.40 -17.64 -8.27
CA SER A 253 29.74 -18.15 -8.60
C SER A 253 30.82 -17.27 -8.00
N ARG A 254 31.42 -17.70 -6.87
CA ARG A 254 32.46 -16.95 -6.17
C ARG A 254 33.63 -16.56 -7.07
N THR A 255 34.18 -17.56 -7.78
CA THR A 255 35.35 -17.33 -8.67
C THR A 255 35.07 -16.26 -9.72
N ARG A 256 33.88 -16.34 -10.35
CA ARG A 256 33.46 -15.36 -11.35
C ARG A 256 33.25 -13.98 -10.71
N LEU A 257 32.59 -13.91 -9.54
CA LEU A 257 32.34 -12.64 -8.88
C LEU A 257 33.63 -11.94 -8.47
N VAL A 258 34.59 -12.66 -7.88
CA VAL A 258 35.91 -12.12 -7.53
C VAL A 258 36.58 -11.51 -8.77
N ALA A 259 36.58 -12.26 -9.89
CA ALA A 259 37.15 -11.75 -11.15
C ALA A 259 36.41 -10.51 -11.66
N LEU A 260 35.09 -10.47 -11.60
CA LEU A 260 34.30 -9.29 -11.99
C LEU A 260 34.63 -8.08 -11.13
N LEU A 261 34.62 -8.23 -9.80
CA LEU A 261 34.94 -7.13 -8.87
C LEU A 261 36.34 -6.59 -9.06
N GLN A 262 37.33 -7.47 -9.26
CA GLN A 262 38.71 -7.08 -9.57
C GLN A 262 38.78 -6.24 -10.86
N ARG A 263 38.08 -6.67 -11.91
CA ARG A 263 38.03 -5.91 -13.17
C ARG A 263 37.30 -4.58 -13.03
N ILE A 264 36.20 -4.52 -12.25
CA ILE A 264 35.55 -3.24 -11.96
C ILE A 264 36.51 -2.28 -11.27
N ILE A 265 37.28 -2.76 -10.27
CA ILE A 265 38.23 -1.95 -9.52
C ILE A 265 39.38 -1.42 -10.41
N THR A 266 39.84 -2.25 -11.34
CA THR A 266 41.04 -1.95 -12.13
C THR A 266 40.77 -1.26 -13.47
N GLU A 267 39.61 -1.55 -14.08
CA GLU A 267 39.30 -1.13 -15.44
C GLU A 267 38.23 -0.03 -15.55
N CYS A 268 37.44 0.16 -14.49
CA CYS A 268 36.32 1.12 -14.51
C CYS A 268 36.64 2.32 -13.59
N PRO A 269 36.25 3.57 -13.95
CA PRO A 269 36.12 4.64 -12.97
C PRO A 269 35.24 4.23 -11.79
N PRO A 270 35.38 4.86 -10.60
CA PRO A 270 34.57 4.48 -9.43
C PRO A 270 33.07 4.44 -9.74
N ILE A 271 32.41 3.36 -9.29
CA ILE A 271 30.96 3.16 -9.35
C ILE A 271 30.40 2.97 -7.96
N THR A 272 29.09 3.09 -7.84
CA THR A 272 28.30 2.59 -6.71
C THR A 272 27.31 1.56 -7.21
N PHE A 273 26.95 0.59 -6.35
CA PHE A 273 25.95 -0.39 -6.74
C PHE A 273 25.23 -1.05 -5.58
N TRP A 274 24.00 -1.45 -5.89
CA TRP A 274 23.16 -2.35 -5.11
C TRP A 274 23.19 -3.74 -5.74
N CYS A 275 23.21 -4.79 -4.93
CA CYS A 275 23.03 -6.17 -5.40
C CYS A 275 22.38 -7.05 -4.33
N GLN A 276 21.77 -8.16 -4.79
CA GLN A 276 21.17 -9.16 -3.89
C GLN A 276 21.93 -10.48 -3.96
N THR A 277 22.03 -11.15 -2.82
CA THR A 277 22.69 -12.44 -2.74
C THR A 277 22.22 -13.26 -1.53
N ARG A 278 22.73 -14.46 -1.38
CA ARG A 278 22.53 -15.29 -0.20
C ARG A 278 23.64 -14.99 0.82
N TYR A 279 23.27 -14.77 2.08
CA TYR A 279 24.21 -14.41 3.15
C TYR A 279 25.34 -15.43 3.33
N ASN A 280 25.07 -16.73 3.14
CA ASN A 280 26.04 -17.81 3.31
C ASN A 280 27.12 -17.89 2.22
N LEU A 281 27.08 -16.98 1.24
CA LEU A 281 28.09 -16.84 0.19
C LEU A 281 29.04 -15.66 0.47
N ILE A 282 28.81 -14.90 1.53
CA ILE A 282 29.61 -13.76 1.95
C ILE A 282 30.63 -14.20 2.99
N ASP A 283 31.89 -13.81 2.78
CA ASP A 283 32.99 -13.91 3.72
C ASP A 283 33.79 -12.61 3.72
N ASP A 284 34.74 -12.48 4.65
CA ASP A 284 35.53 -11.25 4.85
C ASP A 284 36.26 -10.79 3.58
N GLU A 285 36.87 -11.73 2.84
CA GLU A 285 37.59 -11.43 1.59
C GLU A 285 36.64 -10.86 0.53
N LEU A 286 35.50 -11.51 0.31
CA LEU A 286 34.50 -11.07 -0.67
C LEU A 286 33.88 -9.76 -0.23
N LEU A 287 33.64 -9.58 1.06
CA LEU A 287 33.10 -8.34 1.61
C LEU A 287 34.04 -7.15 1.38
N ALA A 288 35.33 -7.34 1.61
CA ALA A 288 36.36 -6.31 1.33
C ALA A 288 36.40 -5.95 -0.16
N LEU A 289 36.30 -6.94 -1.06
CA LEU A 289 36.26 -6.70 -2.51
C LEU A 289 34.97 -5.99 -2.94
N LEU A 290 33.81 -6.38 -2.42
CA LEU A 290 32.52 -5.73 -2.69
C LEU A 290 32.58 -4.25 -2.29
N LYS A 291 33.07 -3.96 -1.09
CA LYS A 291 33.24 -2.57 -0.62
C LYS A 291 34.19 -1.77 -1.54
N LYS A 292 35.33 -2.33 -1.88
CA LYS A 292 36.31 -1.69 -2.74
C LYS A 292 35.77 -1.45 -4.16
N ALA A 293 34.93 -2.34 -4.68
CA ALA A 293 34.32 -2.21 -6.00
C ALA A 293 33.13 -1.21 -6.01
N GLY A 294 32.65 -0.75 -4.83
CA GLY A 294 31.64 0.26 -4.71
C GLY A 294 30.25 -0.24 -4.28
N ALA A 295 30.16 -1.44 -3.70
CA ALA A 295 28.90 -1.88 -3.12
C ALA A 295 28.47 -0.92 -2.00
N HIS A 296 27.31 -0.29 -2.16
CA HIS A 296 26.70 0.54 -1.12
C HIS A 296 25.62 -0.20 -0.33
N THR A 297 24.98 -1.21 -0.93
CA THR A 297 23.91 -1.99 -0.30
C THR A 297 23.96 -3.45 -0.75
N LEU A 298 23.92 -4.37 0.22
CA LEU A 298 23.70 -5.79 0.00
C LEU A 298 22.31 -6.17 0.46
N ALA A 299 21.52 -6.79 -0.40
CA ALA A 299 20.19 -7.27 -0.08
C ALA A 299 20.19 -8.79 0.15
N PHE A 300 19.55 -9.24 1.24
CA PHE A 300 19.41 -10.64 1.59
C PHE A 300 17.94 -11.04 1.71
N GLY A 301 17.59 -12.21 1.18
CA GLY A 301 16.27 -12.78 1.39
C GLY A 301 16.18 -13.42 2.77
N LEU A 302 15.57 -12.75 3.74
CA LEU A 302 15.21 -13.30 5.06
C LEU A 302 13.92 -14.10 4.97
N GLU A 303 12.90 -13.54 4.35
CA GLU A 303 11.50 -13.98 4.21
C GLU A 303 10.81 -14.10 5.57
N SER A 304 11.31 -14.93 6.49
CA SER A 304 10.85 -15.07 7.87
C SER A 304 12.02 -15.26 8.82
N ALA A 305 11.91 -14.78 10.06
CA ALA A 305 12.88 -15.05 11.11
C ALA A 305 12.57 -16.34 11.91
N ASP A 306 11.52 -17.07 11.55
CA ASP A 306 11.19 -18.34 12.17
C ASP A 306 11.74 -19.53 11.37
N HIS A 307 12.52 -20.39 12.03
CA HIS A 307 13.20 -21.51 11.38
C HIS A 307 12.24 -22.55 10.79
N ASN A 308 11.10 -22.81 11.44
CA ASN A 308 10.12 -23.78 10.95
C ASN A 308 9.40 -23.24 9.68
N VAL A 309 9.08 -21.96 9.65
CA VAL A 309 8.50 -21.31 8.49
C VAL A 309 9.49 -21.36 7.31
N LEU A 310 10.76 -21.04 7.54
CA LEU A 310 11.82 -21.13 6.52
C LEU A 310 12.00 -22.54 5.97
N GLY A 311 11.85 -23.57 6.82
CA GLY A 311 11.87 -24.99 6.42
C GLY A 311 10.74 -25.32 5.44
N LYS A 312 9.52 -24.86 5.72
CA LYS A 312 8.33 -25.11 4.87
C LYS A 312 8.41 -24.47 3.48
N ILE A 313 9.14 -23.38 3.35
CA ILE A 313 9.35 -22.69 2.06
C ILE A 313 10.66 -23.07 1.36
N ASN A 314 11.37 -24.08 1.87
CA ASN A 314 12.67 -24.56 1.35
C ASN A 314 13.72 -23.44 1.17
N LYS A 315 13.74 -22.46 2.09
CA LYS A 315 14.68 -21.32 2.00
C LYS A 315 16.10 -21.72 2.40
N GLY A 316 16.26 -22.68 3.34
CA GLY A 316 17.57 -23.16 3.82
C GLY A 316 18.42 -22.07 4.43
N LEU A 317 17.82 -21.20 5.26
CA LEU A 317 18.46 -20.06 5.91
C LEU A 317 18.43 -20.23 7.43
N ASN A 318 19.47 -19.73 8.12
CA ASN A 318 19.54 -19.64 9.58
C ASN A 318 19.55 -18.17 10.00
N PRO A 319 18.48 -17.65 10.64
CA PRO A 319 18.39 -16.24 11.03
C PRO A 319 19.53 -15.78 11.95
N ALA A 320 19.98 -16.62 12.90
CA ALA A 320 21.07 -16.25 13.81
C ALA A 320 22.39 -16.02 13.04
N LYS A 321 22.71 -16.89 12.08
CA LYS A 321 23.88 -16.69 11.21
C LYS A 321 23.74 -15.46 10.31
N LEU A 322 22.53 -15.21 9.81
CA LEU A 322 22.26 -14.00 9.03
C LEU A 322 22.50 -12.74 9.89
N ALA A 323 22.08 -12.72 11.17
CA ALA A 323 22.33 -11.59 12.07
C ALA A 323 23.83 -11.30 12.22
N THR A 324 24.68 -12.33 12.32
CA THR A 324 26.15 -12.17 12.35
C THR A 324 26.66 -11.51 11.06
N VAL A 325 26.27 -12.04 9.89
CA VAL A 325 26.69 -11.47 8.59
C VAL A 325 26.19 -10.04 8.41
N ILE A 326 24.99 -9.71 8.88
CA ILE A 326 24.49 -8.32 8.88
C ILE A 326 25.46 -7.41 9.63
N GLY A 327 25.89 -7.81 10.84
CA GLY A 327 26.84 -7.03 11.62
C GLY A 327 28.18 -6.84 10.92
N GLU A 328 28.72 -7.87 10.26
CA GLU A 328 29.96 -7.80 9.47
C GLU A 328 29.83 -6.86 8.28
N VAL A 329 28.73 -6.93 7.54
CA VAL A 329 28.45 -6.06 6.39
C VAL A 329 28.32 -4.60 6.82
N GLN A 330 27.61 -4.33 7.94
CA GLN A 330 27.47 -2.98 8.49
C GLN A 330 28.81 -2.41 8.99
N GLN A 331 29.64 -3.25 9.63
CA GLN A 331 30.98 -2.86 10.07
C GLN A 331 31.90 -2.51 8.86
N ALA A 332 31.72 -3.18 7.74
CA ALA A 332 32.40 -2.83 6.49
C ALA A 332 31.88 -1.53 5.85
N GLY A 333 30.87 -0.89 6.43
CA GLY A 333 30.26 0.34 5.93
C GLY A 333 29.43 0.12 4.66
N ILE A 334 28.78 -1.04 4.54
CA ILE A 334 27.82 -1.37 3.50
C ILE A 334 26.44 -1.46 4.14
N ASN A 335 25.44 -0.86 3.53
CA ASN A 335 24.07 -0.98 4.00
C ASN A 335 23.52 -2.39 3.77
N VAL A 336 22.66 -2.84 4.68
CA VAL A 336 21.95 -4.11 4.53
C VAL A 336 20.48 -3.84 4.28
N GLU A 337 19.94 -4.54 3.31
CA GLU A 337 18.52 -4.57 3.00
C GLU A 337 17.99 -6.00 3.09
N LEU A 338 16.80 -6.18 3.64
CA LEU A 338 16.18 -7.50 3.77
C LEU A 338 14.91 -7.60 2.94
N PHE A 339 14.74 -8.73 2.26
CA PHE A 339 13.43 -9.14 1.73
C PHE A 339 12.71 -9.95 2.81
N THR A 340 11.45 -9.60 3.06
CA THR A 340 10.58 -10.25 4.04
C THR A 340 9.22 -10.53 3.42
N LEU A 341 8.55 -11.60 3.86
CA LEU A 341 7.23 -11.97 3.40
C LEU A 341 6.34 -12.37 4.58
N PHE A 342 5.05 -12.06 4.50
CA PHE A 342 4.03 -12.48 5.45
C PHE A 342 2.95 -13.31 4.78
N GLY A 343 2.35 -14.25 5.54
CA GLY A 343 1.39 -15.21 4.99
C GLY A 343 2.07 -16.44 4.39
N LEU A 344 3.29 -16.73 4.84
CA LEU A 344 4.02 -17.92 4.42
C LEU A 344 3.38 -19.21 4.96
N PRO A 345 3.56 -20.36 4.31
CA PRO A 345 3.12 -21.66 4.78
C PRO A 345 3.47 -21.92 6.25
N GLY A 346 2.45 -22.15 7.07
CA GLY A 346 2.62 -22.44 8.51
C GLY A 346 3.06 -21.25 9.38
N GLU A 347 3.07 -20.04 8.84
CA GLU A 347 3.36 -18.83 9.60
C GLU A 347 2.14 -18.41 10.40
N SER A 348 2.29 -18.28 11.72
CA SER A 348 1.31 -17.65 12.60
C SER A 348 1.66 -16.18 12.81
N PHE A 349 0.72 -15.41 13.37
CA PHE A 349 0.95 -14.02 13.74
C PHE A 349 2.19 -13.84 14.63
N SER A 350 2.42 -14.75 15.60
CA SER A 350 3.61 -14.70 16.46
C SER A 350 4.91 -14.98 15.70
N HIS A 351 4.89 -15.82 14.66
CA HIS A 351 6.07 -16.05 13.81
C HIS A 351 6.37 -14.81 12.96
N ALA A 352 5.35 -14.16 12.41
CA ALA A 352 5.49 -12.92 11.68
C ALA A 352 6.03 -11.79 12.58
N GLN A 353 5.57 -11.72 13.84
CA GLN A 353 6.10 -10.76 14.82
C GLN A 353 7.60 -10.96 15.07
N LYS A 354 8.10 -12.21 15.16
CA LYS A 354 9.55 -12.48 15.25
C LYS A 354 10.34 -11.90 14.08
N THR A 355 9.76 -11.89 12.88
CA THR A 355 10.40 -11.30 11.71
C THR A 355 10.53 -9.78 11.87
N LEU A 356 9.49 -9.12 12.34
CA LEU A 356 9.51 -7.69 12.66
C LEU A 356 10.55 -7.37 13.74
N ASP A 357 10.58 -8.15 14.80
CA ASP A 357 11.53 -7.97 15.91
C ASP A 357 12.98 -8.19 15.45
N PHE A 358 13.22 -9.17 14.58
CA PHE A 358 14.53 -9.43 13.99
C PHE A 358 15.05 -8.21 13.20
N VAL A 359 14.21 -7.63 12.37
CA VAL A 359 14.61 -6.44 11.56
C VAL A 359 14.91 -5.26 12.48
N LYS A 360 14.07 -4.99 13.46
CA LYS A 360 14.30 -3.92 14.44
C LYS A 360 15.61 -4.11 15.21
N ALA A 361 15.85 -5.33 15.71
CA ALA A 361 17.05 -5.64 16.49
C ALA A 361 18.35 -5.45 15.69
N ASN A 362 18.32 -5.74 14.38
CA ASN A 362 19.48 -5.63 13.50
C ASN A 362 19.62 -4.26 12.82
N LYS A 363 18.69 -3.33 13.02
CA LYS A 363 18.70 -1.97 12.46
C LYS A 363 18.93 -1.95 10.94
N VAL A 364 18.21 -2.78 10.22
CA VAL A 364 18.35 -2.93 8.76
C VAL A 364 17.16 -2.32 8.03
N SER A 365 17.38 -1.86 6.80
CA SER A 365 16.29 -1.49 5.90
C SER A 365 15.62 -2.72 5.30
N VAL A 366 14.39 -2.55 4.82
CA VAL A 366 13.64 -3.62 4.18
C VAL A 366 13.31 -3.21 2.76
N SER A 367 13.56 -4.13 1.82
CA SER A 367 13.31 -3.89 0.42
C SER A 367 11.81 -3.75 0.13
N GLY A 368 11.51 -2.83 -0.75
CA GLY A 368 10.19 -2.61 -1.29
C GLY A 368 9.41 -1.50 -0.59
N ASN A 369 9.10 -0.48 -1.36
CA ASN A 369 8.11 0.54 -1.01
C ASN A 369 6.68 0.01 -1.14
N SER A 370 6.51 -1.27 -1.53
CA SER A 370 5.18 -1.83 -1.72
C SER A 370 4.45 -1.99 -0.40
N ILE A 371 3.18 -1.65 -0.42
CA ILE A 371 2.24 -1.76 0.70
C ILE A 371 2.16 -3.19 1.24
N SER A 372 2.61 -4.16 0.48
CA SER A 372 2.49 -5.55 0.85
C SER A 372 3.83 -6.28 0.78
N GLN A 373 4.29 -6.61 1.95
CA GLN A 373 5.21 -7.72 2.14
C GLN A 373 4.44 -9.04 2.33
N GLN A 374 3.21 -9.07 1.86
CA GLN A 374 2.40 -10.28 1.81
C GLN A 374 2.93 -11.22 0.73
N LEU A 375 2.94 -12.50 1.00
CA LEU A 375 3.17 -13.52 -0.04
C LEU A 375 2.16 -13.33 -1.18
N HIS A 376 2.67 -13.29 -2.41
CA HIS A 376 1.86 -13.24 -3.61
C HIS A 376 1.90 -14.59 -4.31
N LEU A 377 0.73 -15.16 -4.52
CA LEU A 377 0.58 -16.44 -5.20
C LEU A 377 0.44 -16.22 -6.71
N PHE A 378 1.57 -16.04 -7.38
CA PHE A 378 1.64 -15.86 -8.84
C PHE A 378 1.68 -17.18 -9.59
N PHE A 379 1.29 -17.17 -10.85
CA PHE A 379 1.48 -18.32 -11.71
C PHE A 379 2.95 -18.77 -11.75
N GLY A 380 3.17 -20.09 -11.73
CA GLY A 380 4.50 -20.69 -11.82
C GLY A 380 5.25 -20.87 -10.51
N ILE A 381 4.79 -20.34 -9.38
CA ILE A 381 5.41 -20.66 -8.08
C ILE A 381 5.05 -22.09 -7.66
N PRO A 382 6.01 -22.85 -7.07
CA PRO A 382 5.77 -24.24 -6.66
C PRO A 382 4.61 -24.48 -5.69
N ILE A 383 4.33 -23.51 -4.79
CA ILE A 383 3.20 -23.58 -3.86
C ILE A 383 1.85 -23.78 -4.60
N LEU A 384 1.70 -23.23 -5.80
CA LEU A 384 0.45 -23.33 -6.56
C LEU A 384 0.23 -24.71 -7.23
N ASP A 385 1.21 -25.61 -7.24
CA ASP A 385 1.01 -26.97 -7.74
C ASP A 385 0.10 -27.78 -6.80
N ASP A 386 0.21 -27.52 -5.48
CA ASP A 386 -0.62 -28.11 -4.45
C ASP A 386 -0.73 -27.14 -3.27
N PRO A 387 -1.61 -26.14 -3.34
CA PRO A 387 -1.77 -25.12 -2.28
C PRO A 387 -2.15 -25.73 -0.93
N GLU A 388 -3.02 -26.77 -0.94
CA GLU A 388 -3.50 -27.40 0.30
C GLU A 388 -2.37 -28.12 1.04
N ALA A 389 -1.49 -28.82 0.33
CA ALA A 389 -0.31 -29.44 0.94
C ALA A 389 0.65 -28.44 1.60
N HIS A 390 0.60 -27.19 1.15
CA HIS A 390 1.33 -26.06 1.75
C HIS A 390 0.53 -25.32 2.82
N GLY A 391 -0.68 -25.77 3.18
CA GLY A 391 -1.55 -25.10 4.14
C GLY A 391 -2.08 -23.74 3.64
N ILE A 392 -2.16 -23.55 2.33
CA ILE A 392 -2.74 -22.37 1.67
C ILE A 392 -4.21 -22.66 1.36
N LYS A 393 -5.08 -21.74 1.74
CA LYS A 393 -6.52 -21.81 1.50
C LYS A 393 -6.94 -20.68 0.56
N PRO A 394 -7.01 -20.92 -0.75
CA PRO A 394 -7.52 -19.93 -1.68
C PRO A 394 -8.94 -19.52 -1.31
N LEU A 395 -9.23 -18.23 -1.38
CA LEU A 395 -10.58 -17.72 -1.14
C LEU A 395 -11.42 -17.90 -2.40
N ALA A 396 -12.71 -18.16 -2.20
CA ALA A 396 -13.68 -18.28 -3.30
C ALA A 396 -14.02 -16.89 -3.87
N VAL A 397 -13.05 -16.29 -4.56
CA VAL A 397 -13.21 -15.01 -5.26
C VAL A 397 -13.31 -15.31 -6.75
N THR A 398 -14.39 -14.84 -7.38
CA THR A 398 -14.53 -14.96 -8.83
C THR A 398 -13.52 -14.05 -9.53
N LYS A 399 -12.52 -14.64 -10.14
CA LYS A 399 -11.49 -13.92 -10.91
C LYS A 399 -11.48 -14.41 -12.37
N PRO A 400 -11.09 -13.54 -13.31
CA PRO A 400 -10.75 -13.99 -14.65
C PRO A 400 -9.60 -15.00 -14.61
N ALA A 401 -9.59 -15.96 -15.54
CA ALA A 401 -8.58 -17.02 -15.60
C ALA A 401 -7.15 -16.49 -15.85
N TYR A 402 -7.00 -15.26 -16.32
CA TYR A 402 -5.71 -14.59 -16.53
C TYR A 402 -5.15 -13.92 -15.26
N GLN A 403 -5.90 -13.92 -14.15
CA GLN A 403 -5.44 -13.45 -12.85
C GLN A 403 -5.09 -14.64 -11.94
N SER A 404 -3.99 -14.53 -11.24
CA SER A 404 -3.59 -15.54 -10.25
C SER A 404 -4.37 -15.36 -8.95
N ILE A 405 -4.19 -16.27 -8.00
CA ILE A 405 -4.75 -16.15 -6.64
C ILE A 405 -4.26 -14.85 -5.98
N CYS A 406 -3.00 -14.50 -6.23
CA CYS A 406 -2.31 -13.32 -5.73
C CYS A 406 -2.41 -13.22 -4.20
N ARG A 407 -3.27 -12.34 -3.68
CA ARG A 407 -3.46 -12.09 -2.24
C ARG A 407 -4.75 -12.66 -1.67
N ASP A 408 -5.55 -13.33 -2.50
CA ASP A 408 -6.86 -13.83 -2.10
C ASP A 408 -6.75 -15.25 -1.52
N PHE A 409 -6.06 -15.35 -0.41
CA PHE A 409 -5.89 -16.59 0.33
C PHE A 409 -5.80 -16.34 1.84
N ALA A 410 -6.05 -17.39 2.59
CA ALA A 410 -5.69 -17.56 3.99
C ALA A 410 -4.68 -18.70 4.10
N THR A 411 -4.09 -18.90 5.27
CA THR A 411 -3.29 -20.07 5.59
C THR A 411 -3.97 -20.88 6.70
N ASP A 412 -3.44 -22.05 7.02
CA ASP A 412 -3.92 -22.82 8.18
C ASP A 412 -3.75 -22.06 9.51
N ALA A 413 -2.81 -21.13 9.56
CA ALA A 413 -2.41 -20.43 10.77
C ALA A 413 -2.88 -18.96 10.83
N MET A 414 -3.21 -18.34 9.70
CA MET A 414 -3.65 -16.95 9.64
C MET A 414 -4.75 -16.75 8.62
N SER A 415 -5.76 -15.96 9.00
CA SER A 415 -6.76 -15.44 8.06
C SER A 415 -6.14 -14.43 7.08
N LYS A 416 -6.83 -14.15 5.97
CA LYS A 416 -6.43 -13.11 5.02
C LYS A 416 -6.25 -11.76 5.71
N ASP A 417 -7.15 -11.39 6.62
CA ASP A 417 -7.11 -10.10 7.30
C ASP A 417 -5.94 -10.01 8.29
N GLU A 418 -5.57 -11.11 8.95
CA GLU A 418 -4.37 -11.14 9.80
C GLU A 418 -3.08 -10.99 8.98
N ILE A 419 -2.99 -11.64 7.82
CA ILE A 419 -1.84 -11.50 6.91
C ILE A 419 -1.71 -10.03 6.44
N ARG A 420 -2.80 -9.43 5.99
CA ARG A 420 -2.84 -8.03 5.56
C ARG A 420 -2.47 -7.09 6.71
N TRP A 421 -3.03 -7.33 7.88
CA TRP A 421 -2.76 -6.57 9.08
C TRP A 421 -1.28 -6.64 9.47
N MET A 422 -0.68 -7.84 9.44
CA MET A 422 0.74 -7.99 9.75
C MET A 422 1.63 -7.22 8.78
N SER A 423 1.33 -7.26 7.49
CA SER A 423 2.04 -6.48 6.48
C SER A 423 1.95 -4.98 6.75
N MET A 424 0.80 -4.50 7.20
CA MET A 424 0.61 -3.10 7.55
C MET A 424 1.33 -2.73 8.84
N LEU A 425 1.22 -3.54 9.91
CA LEU A 425 1.98 -3.32 11.15
C LEU A 425 3.48 -3.24 10.90
N TRP A 426 3.98 -4.11 10.03
CA TRP A 426 5.36 -4.08 9.59
C TRP A 426 5.74 -2.72 9.03
N ARG A 427 4.98 -2.22 8.07
CA ARG A 427 5.23 -0.94 7.43
C ARG A 427 5.18 0.23 8.42
N LEU A 428 4.20 0.23 9.32
CA LEU A 428 4.00 1.27 10.32
C LEU A 428 5.11 1.30 11.39
N ASN A 429 5.75 0.15 11.64
CA ASN A 429 6.80 0.01 12.64
C ASN A 429 8.23 0.14 12.09
N ARG A 430 8.40 0.34 10.79
CA ARG A 430 9.70 0.60 10.20
C ARG A 430 10.22 1.97 10.66
N GLN A 431 11.50 2.06 10.97
CA GLN A 431 12.11 3.33 11.39
C GLN A 431 12.02 4.38 10.28
N ASP A 432 12.37 4.02 9.05
CA ASP A 432 12.25 4.89 7.88
C ASP A 432 10.82 5.37 7.64
N PHE A 433 9.84 4.53 7.91
CA PHE A 433 8.44 4.91 7.80
C PHE A 433 8.03 5.92 8.87
N GLN A 434 8.47 5.74 10.11
CA GLN A 434 8.23 6.72 11.19
C GLN A 434 8.90 8.06 10.89
N GLU A 435 10.11 8.04 10.36
CA GLU A 435 10.82 9.23 9.91
C GLU A 435 10.09 9.91 8.74
N ASN A 436 9.57 9.13 7.79
CA ASN A 436 8.78 9.62 6.67
C ASN A 436 7.42 10.19 7.11
N ILE A 437 6.76 9.60 8.11
CA ILE A 437 5.58 10.21 8.73
C ILE A 437 5.95 11.54 9.37
N ALA A 438 7.04 11.59 10.12
CA ALA A 438 7.52 12.81 10.76
C ALA A 438 7.86 13.91 9.75
N SER A 439 8.35 13.54 8.57
CA SER A 439 8.59 14.46 7.44
C SER A 439 7.36 14.74 6.58
N GLY A 440 6.24 14.08 6.82
CA GLY A 440 5.02 14.19 6.02
C GLY A 440 4.98 13.34 4.75
N THR A 441 6.01 12.58 4.44
CA THR A 441 6.19 11.95 3.12
C THR A 441 5.18 10.84 2.81
N ASN A 442 4.69 10.10 3.82
CA ASN A 442 3.81 8.93 3.61
C ASN A 442 2.45 9.00 4.31
N LEU A 443 2.07 10.17 4.85
CA LEU A 443 0.84 10.32 5.62
C LEU A 443 -0.41 9.94 4.83
N PHE A 444 -0.51 10.46 3.60
CA PHE A 444 -1.67 10.24 2.74
C PHE A 444 -1.78 8.80 2.26
N GLU A 445 -0.66 8.15 1.98
CA GLU A 445 -0.64 6.75 1.57
C GLU A 445 -1.14 5.83 2.69
N VAL A 446 -0.73 6.10 3.94
CA VAL A 446 -1.17 5.33 5.11
C VAL A 446 -2.64 5.58 5.41
N ALA A 447 -3.06 6.84 5.44
CA ALA A 447 -4.47 7.18 5.64
C ALA A 447 -5.34 6.53 4.56
N GLY A 448 -4.91 6.58 3.30
CA GLY A 448 -5.58 5.93 2.19
C GLY A 448 -5.69 4.43 2.34
N PHE A 449 -4.60 3.77 2.73
CA PHE A 449 -4.60 2.33 2.96
C PHE A 449 -5.56 1.93 4.09
N ILE A 450 -5.50 2.62 5.25
CA ILE A 450 -6.38 2.32 6.39
C ILE A 450 -7.83 2.59 6.01
N THR A 451 -8.11 3.69 5.31
CA THR A 451 -9.48 4.05 4.89
C THR A 451 -10.03 3.05 3.87
N ALA A 452 -9.24 2.66 2.87
CA ALA A 452 -9.64 1.65 1.88
C ALA A 452 -9.90 0.26 2.48
N ASN A 453 -9.29 -0.04 3.63
CA ASN A 453 -9.48 -1.30 4.34
C ASN A 453 -10.18 -1.11 5.69
N PHE A 454 -10.98 -0.05 5.85
CA PHE A 454 -11.51 0.39 7.13
C PHE A 454 -12.33 -0.68 7.85
N GLU A 455 -13.19 -1.41 7.13
CA GLU A 455 -14.01 -2.48 7.73
C GLU A 455 -13.15 -3.57 8.38
N ALA A 456 -12.10 -4.02 7.69
CA ALA A 456 -11.19 -5.02 8.22
C ALA A 456 -10.28 -4.47 9.34
N LEU A 457 -9.86 -3.21 9.25
CA LEU A 457 -8.89 -2.60 10.16
C LEU A 457 -9.53 -1.88 11.35
N SER A 458 -10.77 -1.46 11.25
CA SER A 458 -11.47 -0.76 12.35
C SER A 458 -11.76 -1.63 13.58
N CYS A 459 -11.55 -2.94 13.49
CA CYS A 459 -11.55 -3.85 14.65
C CYS A 459 -10.19 -3.92 15.36
N ARG A 460 -9.18 -3.17 14.89
CA ARG A 460 -7.83 -3.12 15.46
C ARG A 460 -7.55 -1.74 16.08
N PRO A 461 -7.26 -1.67 17.38
CA PRO A 461 -7.03 -0.40 18.07
C PRO A 461 -5.85 0.37 17.48
N GLU A 462 -4.77 -0.32 17.10
CA GLU A 462 -3.55 0.29 16.57
C GLU A 462 -3.79 1.00 15.22
N ALA A 463 -4.64 0.44 14.37
CA ALA A 463 -4.99 1.05 13.09
C ALA A 463 -5.81 2.32 13.29
N LEU A 464 -6.78 2.30 14.19
CA LEU A 464 -7.58 3.47 14.52
C LEU A 464 -6.77 4.55 15.23
N LEU A 465 -5.82 4.17 16.12
CA LEU A 465 -4.89 5.09 16.75
C LEU A 465 -4.04 5.82 15.71
N MET A 466 -3.46 5.06 14.79
CA MET A 466 -2.65 5.62 13.70
C MET A 466 -3.47 6.56 12.83
N LEU A 467 -4.66 6.15 12.43
CA LEU A 467 -5.54 6.98 11.61
C LEU A 467 -5.95 8.25 12.33
N ALA A 468 -6.28 8.17 13.62
CA ALA A 468 -6.58 9.35 14.43
C ALA A 468 -5.39 10.33 14.50
N GLN A 469 -4.16 9.81 14.70
CA GLN A 469 -2.95 10.62 14.71
C GLN A 469 -2.67 11.29 13.36
N ILE A 470 -2.85 10.57 12.26
CA ILE A 470 -2.69 11.12 10.91
C ILE A 470 -3.71 12.22 10.65
N TYR A 471 -4.98 12.00 10.97
CA TYR A 471 -6.01 13.02 10.80
C TYR A 471 -5.79 14.26 11.66
N LEU A 472 -5.31 14.09 12.89
CA LEU A 472 -4.92 15.22 13.74
C LEU A 472 -3.74 15.99 13.13
N THR A 473 -2.75 15.29 12.57
CA THR A 473 -1.60 15.88 11.88
C THR A 473 -1.99 16.64 10.61
N LEU A 474 -2.99 16.12 9.89
CA LEU A 474 -3.55 16.75 8.68
C LEU A 474 -4.59 17.82 8.99
N GLU A 475 -4.88 18.08 10.28
CA GLU A 475 -5.92 19.02 10.73
C GLU A 475 -7.35 18.63 10.28
N GLU A 476 -7.55 17.32 10.01
CA GLU A 476 -8.85 16.75 9.66
C GLU A 476 -9.63 16.34 10.93
N PHE A 477 -9.94 17.33 11.76
CA PHE A 477 -10.50 17.15 13.12
C PHE A 477 -11.80 16.35 13.18
N PRO A 478 -12.76 16.52 12.25
CA PRO A 478 -13.99 15.71 12.28
C PRO A 478 -13.71 14.21 12.09
N ALA A 479 -12.77 13.86 11.21
CA ALA A 479 -12.37 12.48 10.97
C ALA A 479 -11.58 11.90 12.14
N ALA A 480 -10.67 12.70 12.73
CA ALA A 480 -9.95 12.36 13.96
C ALA A 480 -10.93 12.07 15.10
N HIS A 481 -11.93 12.94 15.30
CA HIS A 481 -12.96 12.78 16.31
C HIS A 481 -13.71 11.43 16.17
N GLN A 482 -14.14 11.08 14.96
CA GLN A 482 -14.82 9.79 14.70
C GLN A 482 -13.95 8.60 15.08
N CYS A 483 -12.67 8.61 14.73
CA CYS A 483 -11.72 7.56 15.13
C CYS A 483 -11.59 7.48 16.67
N MET A 484 -11.46 8.60 17.34
CA MET A 484 -11.31 8.68 18.80
C MET A 484 -12.56 8.23 19.55
N VAL A 485 -13.75 8.58 19.06
CA VAL A 485 -15.02 8.09 19.61
C VAL A 485 -15.06 6.56 19.51
N ARG A 486 -14.73 6.00 18.36
CA ARG A 486 -14.71 4.55 18.14
C ARG A 486 -13.66 3.84 19.00
N LEU A 487 -12.48 4.44 19.18
CA LEU A 487 -11.46 3.94 20.10
C LEU A 487 -11.99 3.91 21.55
N LYS A 488 -12.64 4.97 21.99
CA LYS A 488 -13.27 5.06 23.31
C LYS A 488 -14.35 3.98 23.51
N GLU A 489 -15.22 3.77 22.53
CA GLU A 489 -16.33 2.83 22.64
C GLU A 489 -15.89 1.37 22.66
N LYS A 490 -14.89 1.01 21.85
CA LYS A 490 -14.54 -0.40 21.60
C LYS A 490 -13.26 -0.88 22.28
N PHE A 491 -12.30 0.01 22.55
CA PHE A 491 -10.93 -0.38 22.88
C PHE A 491 -10.38 0.23 24.17
N LEU A 492 -11.22 0.67 25.09
CA LEU A 492 -10.75 1.17 26.39
C LEU A 492 -9.99 0.14 27.25
N HIS A 493 -10.07 -1.14 26.93
CA HIS A 493 -9.25 -2.19 27.56
C HIS A 493 -7.80 -2.16 27.09
N ASP A 494 -7.48 -1.55 25.95
CA ASP A 494 -6.13 -1.42 25.42
C ASP A 494 -5.35 -0.30 26.12
N ALA A 495 -4.09 -0.58 26.51
CA ALA A 495 -3.27 0.37 27.26
C ALA A 495 -2.83 1.59 26.42
N GLN A 496 -2.52 1.39 25.13
CA GLN A 496 -2.10 2.46 24.22
C GLN A 496 -3.28 3.38 23.91
N VAL A 497 -4.47 2.82 23.74
CA VAL A 497 -5.71 3.59 23.55
C VAL A 497 -6.00 4.44 24.78
N ARG A 498 -5.91 3.86 26.00
CA ARG A 498 -6.09 4.64 27.23
C ARG A 498 -5.10 5.78 27.36
N HIS A 499 -3.82 5.50 27.08
CA HIS A 499 -2.78 6.52 27.13
C HIS A 499 -3.05 7.66 26.12
N PHE A 500 -3.44 7.32 24.89
CA PHE A 500 -3.76 8.30 23.86
C PHE A 500 -5.00 9.14 24.21
N LEU A 501 -6.07 8.49 24.66
CA LEU A 501 -7.32 9.18 25.05
C LEU A 501 -7.21 9.95 26.38
N ALA A 502 -6.23 9.65 27.21
CA ALA A 502 -5.91 10.46 28.40
C ALA A 502 -5.16 11.77 28.05
N GLY A 503 -4.86 11.97 26.77
CA GLY A 503 -4.18 13.16 26.24
C GLY A 503 -5.11 14.39 26.10
N PRO A 504 -4.61 15.47 25.48
CA PRO A 504 -5.26 16.78 25.44
C PRO A 504 -6.55 16.83 24.60
N PHE A 505 -6.84 15.79 23.80
CA PHE A 505 -8.03 15.73 22.94
C PHE A 505 -9.32 15.36 23.68
N THR A 506 -9.21 15.08 24.98
CA THR A 506 -10.31 14.63 25.81
C THR A 506 -10.68 15.73 26.79
N GLY A 507 -11.86 16.28 26.65
CA GLY A 507 -12.51 17.09 27.65
C GLY A 507 -13.12 16.22 28.76
N PHE A 508 -13.57 16.83 29.85
CA PHE A 508 -14.10 16.10 30.98
C PHE A 508 -15.44 16.67 31.44
N ARG A 509 -16.42 15.78 31.60
CA ARG A 509 -17.75 16.11 32.12
C ARG A 509 -17.91 15.58 33.54
N PHE A 510 -18.24 16.46 34.49
CA PHE A 510 -18.45 16.09 35.89
C PHE A 510 -19.60 15.09 36.06
N LYS A 511 -19.40 14.04 36.87
CA LYS A 511 -20.39 13.04 37.25
C LYS A 511 -20.56 13.01 38.77
N ARG A 512 -21.67 13.55 39.27
CA ARG A 512 -21.94 13.71 40.71
C ARG A 512 -21.89 12.39 41.50
N ARG A 513 -22.22 11.25 40.89
CA ARG A 513 -22.24 9.91 41.51
C ARG A 513 -21.44 8.90 40.69
N GLY A 514 -20.41 9.36 40.03
CA GLY A 514 -19.61 8.53 39.12
C GLY A 514 -18.74 7.53 39.86
N ILE A 515 -18.37 6.49 39.15
CA ILE A 515 -17.40 5.47 39.56
C ILE A 515 -16.14 5.70 38.69
N ALA A 516 -14.99 5.76 39.32
CA ALA A 516 -13.71 5.92 38.62
C ALA A 516 -13.49 4.75 37.63
N ALA A 517 -13.26 5.08 36.37
CA ALA A 517 -13.08 4.15 35.28
C ALA A 517 -11.85 4.55 34.43
N PRO A 518 -11.35 3.70 33.56
CA PRO A 518 -10.24 4.04 32.66
C PRO A 518 -10.52 5.30 31.84
N CYS A 519 -9.52 6.15 31.67
CA CYS A 519 -9.56 7.47 31.03
C CYS A 519 -10.38 8.55 31.74
N TRP A 520 -10.94 8.28 32.90
CA TRP A 520 -11.63 9.29 33.70
C TRP A 520 -10.63 10.15 34.46
N ARG A 521 -10.95 11.45 34.56
CA ARG A 521 -10.23 12.37 35.44
C ARG A 521 -10.77 12.27 36.83
N VAL A 522 -9.87 12.18 37.80
CA VAL A 522 -10.20 12.01 39.21
C VAL A 522 -9.53 13.08 40.05
N ILE A 523 -10.24 13.57 41.07
CA ILE A 523 -9.68 14.48 42.10
C ILE A 523 -9.73 13.76 43.43
N TYR A 524 -8.60 13.62 44.10
CA TYR A 524 -8.48 12.82 45.31
C TYR A 524 -7.47 13.42 46.33
N ASP A 525 -7.67 13.04 47.59
CA ASP A 525 -6.65 13.16 48.64
C ASP A 525 -6.06 11.78 48.88
N CYS A 526 -4.79 11.73 49.27
CA CYS A 526 -4.17 10.46 49.61
C CYS A 526 -3.14 10.60 50.74
N LYS A 527 -2.95 9.54 51.50
CA LYS A 527 -1.85 9.37 52.46
C LYS A 527 -1.42 7.92 52.53
N GLY A 528 -0.13 7.70 52.55
CA GLY A 528 0.45 6.36 52.71
C GLY A 528 0.74 6.03 54.16
N ILE A 529 0.45 4.83 54.57
CA ILE A 529 0.64 4.32 55.92
C ILE A 529 1.63 3.14 55.86
N LEU A 530 2.75 3.26 56.56
CA LEU A 530 3.77 2.21 56.68
C LEU A 530 3.97 1.90 58.14
N ASN A 531 3.85 0.61 58.51
CA ASN A 531 3.95 0.16 59.88
C ASN A 531 3.04 0.91 60.89
N GLY A 532 1.84 1.27 60.43
CA GLY A 532 0.85 1.97 61.24
C GLY A 532 1.06 3.50 61.41
N GLN A 533 2.12 4.03 60.80
CA GLN A 533 2.41 5.47 60.81
C GLN A 533 2.24 6.08 59.43
N VAL A 534 1.73 7.32 59.37
CA VAL A 534 1.63 8.05 58.11
C VAL A 534 3.02 8.48 57.66
N VAL A 535 3.32 8.24 56.40
CA VAL A 535 4.55 8.67 55.73
C VAL A 535 4.30 10.08 55.17
N PRO A 536 4.89 11.15 55.72
CA PRO A 536 4.57 12.52 55.31
C PRO A 536 4.78 12.80 53.82
N ALA A 537 5.80 12.18 53.24
CA ALA A 537 6.09 12.33 51.78
C ALA A 537 4.98 11.79 50.84
N THR A 538 4.00 11.06 51.38
CA THR A 538 2.88 10.48 50.60
C THR A 538 1.57 11.23 50.83
N GLU A 539 1.53 12.25 51.72
CA GLU A 539 0.35 13.05 51.94
C GLU A 539 0.19 14.06 50.80
N ALA A 540 -0.94 14.01 50.14
CA ALA A 540 -1.28 14.91 49.05
C ALA A 540 -2.78 15.18 49.04
N TYR A 541 -3.14 16.45 48.81
CA TYR A 541 -4.52 16.90 48.82
C TYR A 541 -4.91 17.49 47.48
N TYR A 542 -6.17 17.26 47.06
CA TYR A 542 -6.75 17.75 45.83
C TYR A 542 -5.88 17.43 44.59
N GLN A 543 -5.31 16.22 44.60
CA GLN A 543 -4.53 15.75 43.45
C GLN A 543 -5.44 15.46 42.27
N ASP A 544 -4.94 15.79 41.11
CA ASP A 544 -5.63 15.66 39.84
C ASP A 544 -4.90 14.68 38.94
N ALA A 545 -5.60 13.66 38.48
CA ALA A 545 -5.03 12.66 37.59
C ALA A 545 -6.08 12.15 36.58
N VAL A 546 -5.60 11.75 35.40
CA VAL A 546 -6.36 10.99 34.42
C VAL A 546 -5.90 9.56 34.49
N LEU A 547 -6.81 8.63 34.79
CA LEU A 547 -6.53 7.21 34.90
C LEU A 547 -6.16 6.62 33.54
N GLY A 548 -5.06 5.87 33.44
CA GLY A 548 -4.49 5.37 32.19
C GLY A 548 -3.48 6.28 31.54
N SER A 549 -3.20 7.47 32.14
CA SER A 549 -2.19 8.40 31.61
C SER A 549 -0.74 7.98 31.82
N GLY A 550 -0.49 6.94 32.65
CA GLY A 550 0.85 6.48 33.03
C GLY A 550 1.58 7.41 34.01
N LYS A 551 0.90 8.42 34.57
CA LYS A 551 1.49 9.36 35.54
C LYS A 551 1.46 8.83 36.98
N LEU A 552 0.62 7.85 37.26
CA LEU A 552 0.49 7.22 38.58
C LEU A 552 1.22 5.88 38.61
N LEU A 553 1.63 5.45 39.83
CA LEU A 553 2.11 4.08 40.01
C LEU A 553 1.01 3.08 39.64
N PRO A 554 1.32 1.96 38.98
CA PRO A 554 0.30 1.01 38.50
C PRO A 554 -0.64 0.52 39.62
N ASP A 555 -0.11 0.17 40.78
CA ASP A 555 -0.90 -0.31 41.92
C ASP A 555 -1.79 0.82 42.49
N PHE A 556 -1.33 2.07 42.47
CA PHE A 556 -2.11 3.21 42.95
C PHE A 556 -3.27 3.49 41.98
N GLU A 557 -3.02 3.43 40.68
CA GLU A 557 -4.03 3.60 39.65
C GLU A 557 -5.08 2.47 39.71
N ALA A 558 -4.64 1.22 39.88
CA ALA A 558 -5.52 0.06 40.06
C ALA A 558 -6.43 0.21 41.30
N GLY A 559 -5.90 0.80 42.39
CA GLY A 559 -6.65 1.07 43.60
C GLY A 559 -7.71 2.14 43.46
N LEU A 560 -7.51 3.11 42.56
CA LEU A 560 -8.50 4.15 42.24
C LEU A 560 -9.64 3.63 41.35
N LEU A 561 -9.37 2.68 40.46
CA LEU A 561 -10.38 2.10 39.57
C LEU A 561 -11.52 1.44 40.37
N GLY A 562 -12.75 1.77 40.01
CA GLY A 562 -13.95 1.26 40.67
C GLY A 562 -14.35 2.05 41.94
N MET A 563 -13.55 3.01 42.43
CA MET A 563 -13.91 3.86 43.56
C MET A 563 -15.09 4.78 43.18
N LYS A 564 -16.00 4.97 44.13
CA LYS A 564 -17.10 5.94 44.00
C LYS A 564 -16.69 7.31 44.53
N ALA A 565 -17.05 8.38 43.84
CA ALA A 565 -16.89 9.76 44.32
C ALA A 565 -17.54 9.93 45.71
N GLY A 566 -16.88 10.65 46.59
CA GLY A 566 -17.28 10.89 47.99
C GLY A 566 -17.00 9.69 48.93
N ARG A 567 -16.15 8.74 48.55
CA ARG A 567 -15.78 7.58 49.38
C ARG A 567 -14.30 7.53 49.68
N VAL A 568 -13.99 6.93 50.85
CA VAL A 568 -12.63 6.56 51.24
C VAL A 568 -12.40 5.11 50.86
N SER A 569 -11.23 4.78 50.36
CA SER A 569 -10.74 3.40 50.15
C SER A 569 -9.32 3.25 50.64
N GLN A 570 -8.92 2.00 50.94
CA GLN A 570 -7.56 1.68 51.31
C GLN A 570 -7.07 0.53 50.43
N PHE A 571 -5.84 0.65 49.90
CA PHE A 571 -5.22 -0.36 49.05
C PHE A 571 -3.69 -0.27 49.14
N PRO A 572 -2.98 -1.41 48.99
CA PRO A 572 -1.53 -1.44 48.97
C PRO A 572 -0.97 -0.95 47.64
N VAL A 573 0.16 -0.22 47.75
CA VAL A 573 0.92 0.25 46.56
C VAL A 573 2.36 -0.15 46.74
N ARG A 574 2.91 -0.89 45.78
CA ARG A 574 4.32 -1.27 45.75
C ARG A 574 5.13 -0.24 45.00
N PHE A 575 6.15 0.28 45.67
CA PHE A 575 7.09 1.20 45.06
C PHE A 575 8.22 0.43 44.35
N PRO A 576 8.67 0.88 43.17
CA PRO A 576 9.84 0.33 42.48
C PRO A 576 11.10 0.38 43.38
N ALA A 577 12.03 -0.56 43.19
CA ALA A 577 13.26 -0.61 43.97
C ALA A 577 14.18 0.61 43.74
N ASP A 578 14.07 1.21 42.57
CA ASP A 578 14.79 2.42 42.12
C ASP A 578 13.99 3.72 42.32
N TYR A 579 12.93 3.69 43.15
CA TYR A 579 12.12 4.88 43.41
C TYR A 579 12.95 5.93 44.17
N GLY A 580 12.86 7.19 43.72
CA GLY A 580 13.71 8.30 44.15
C GLY A 580 13.64 8.65 45.65
N HIS A 581 12.71 8.07 46.42
CA HIS A 581 12.58 8.29 47.86
C HIS A 581 12.98 7.03 48.64
N SER A 582 14.12 7.06 49.33
CA SER A 582 14.76 5.89 49.94
C SER A 582 13.90 5.18 50.99
N GLU A 583 13.00 5.89 51.68
CA GLU A 583 12.07 5.28 52.66
C GLU A 583 10.94 4.48 52.02
N LEU A 584 10.67 4.71 50.74
CA LEU A 584 9.58 4.07 49.99
C LEU A 584 10.10 3.02 49.00
N ALA A 585 11.33 3.14 48.50
CA ALA A 585 11.92 2.29 47.49
C ALA A 585 11.83 0.80 47.88
N GLY A 586 11.24 0.00 46.95
CA GLY A 586 11.04 -1.44 47.14
C GLY A 586 10.00 -1.88 48.18
N ARG A 587 9.33 -0.93 48.85
CA ARG A 587 8.35 -1.20 49.90
C ARG A 587 6.92 -1.20 49.41
N SER A 588 6.04 -1.92 50.13
CA SER A 588 4.60 -1.86 49.95
C SER A 588 4.01 -0.95 51.03
N VAL A 589 3.31 0.10 50.61
CA VAL A 589 2.70 1.11 51.50
C VAL A 589 1.20 1.03 51.36
N MET A 590 0.45 1.02 52.47
CA MET A 590 -1.00 1.07 52.46
C MET A 590 -1.46 2.51 52.24
N PHE A 591 -2.06 2.79 51.11
CA PHE A 591 -2.64 4.11 50.86
C PHE A 591 -4.09 4.19 51.33
N GLN A 592 -4.42 5.27 52.02
CA GLN A 592 -5.79 5.70 52.28
C GLN A 592 -6.10 6.86 51.33
N VAL A 593 -7.12 6.68 50.49
CA VAL A 593 -7.50 7.66 49.48
C VAL A 593 -8.95 8.07 49.66
N PHE A 594 -9.20 9.38 49.65
CA PHE A 594 -10.54 9.95 49.57
C PHE A 594 -10.75 10.50 48.14
N LEU A 595 -11.73 9.97 47.44
CA LEU A 595 -12.04 10.36 46.07
C LEU A 595 -13.10 11.46 46.07
N HIS A 596 -12.70 12.72 45.83
CA HIS A 596 -13.61 13.85 45.79
C HIS A 596 -14.57 13.83 44.60
N GLN A 597 -14.01 13.70 43.41
CA GLN A 597 -14.75 13.87 42.17
C GLN A 597 -14.24 12.91 41.09
N VAL A 598 -15.15 12.55 40.18
CA VAL A 598 -14.85 11.85 38.96
C VAL A 598 -15.47 12.59 37.78
N MET A 599 -14.76 12.65 36.64
CA MET A 599 -15.21 13.31 35.43
C MET A 599 -15.07 12.35 34.27
N GLU A 600 -16.19 12.18 33.56
CA GLU A 600 -16.26 11.35 32.37
C GLU A 600 -15.48 11.97 31.20
N PRO A 601 -14.64 11.21 30.49
CA PRO A 601 -13.95 11.72 29.30
C PRO A 601 -14.96 11.96 28.18
N VAL A 602 -14.87 13.13 27.55
CA VAL A 602 -15.64 13.52 26.37
C VAL A 602 -14.64 13.89 25.28
N ILE A 603 -14.70 13.21 24.14
CA ILE A 603 -13.85 13.56 23.01
C ILE A 603 -14.27 14.95 22.51
N MET A 604 -13.32 15.86 22.36
CA MET A 604 -13.58 17.23 21.94
C MET A 604 -14.05 17.24 20.47
N GLU A 605 -15.16 17.91 20.21
CA GLU A 605 -15.68 18.09 18.84
C GLU A 605 -14.90 19.18 18.09
N HIS A 606 -14.44 20.22 18.81
CA HIS A 606 -13.65 21.33 18.27
C HIS A 606 -12.21 21.21 18.76
N MET A 607 -11.35 20.62 17.93
CA MET A 607 -9.95 20.36 18.27
C MET A 607 -9.00 21.45 17.76
N ASP A 608 -9.48 22.39 16.99
CA ASP A 608 -8.76 23.55 16.45
C ASP A 608 -8.09 24.40 17.54
N ALA A 609 -8.70 24.48 18.74
CA ALA A 609 -8.09 25.14 19.90
C ALA A 609 -6.76 24.50 20.38
N LEU A 610 -6.46 23.27 19.94
CA LEU A 610 -5.22 22.57 20.27
C LEU A 610 -4.06 22.90 19.31
N LEU A 611 -4.33 23.64 18.25
CA LEU A 611 -3.30 24.03 17.26
C LEU A 611 -2.20 24.91 17.88
N ASP A 612 -2.52 25.67 18.92
CA ASP A 612 -1.53 26.53 19.59
C ASP A 612 -0.52 25.75 20.44
N LYS A 613 -0.89 24.56 20.93
CA LYS A 613 -0.02 23.67 21.72
C LYS A 613 -0.23 22.21 21.34
N PRO A 614 0.27 21.76 20.19
CA PRO A 614 0.08 20.39 19.75
C PRO A 614 0.78 19.39 20.69
N PRO A 615 0.20 18.20 20.91
CA PRO A 615 0.87 17.12 21.64
C PRO A 615 2.17 16.68 20.97
N GLN A 616 3.09 16.12 21.76
CA GLN A 616 4.43 15.71 21.29
C GLN A 616 4.41 14.62 20.18
N ASN A 617 3.32 13.91 20.04
CA ASN A 617 3.15 12.83 19.05
C ASN A 617 2.35 13.24 17.81
N ILE A 618 2.09 14.56 17.64
CA ILE A 618 1.45 15.11 16.45
C ILE A 618 2.46 16.00 15.75
N TYR A 619 2.71 15.70 14.50
CA TYR A 619 3.62 16.46 13.66
C TYR A 619 2.89 17.65 13.04
N ARG A 620 3.51 18.83 13.08
CA ARG A 620 3.02 20.02 12.38
C ARG A 620 3.90 20.30 11.19
N PHE A 621 3.26 20.59 10.07
CA PHE A 621 3.95 21.01 8.85
C PHE A 621 3.74 22.50 8.64
N ASN A 622 4.82 23.23 8.42
CA ASN A 622 4.78 24.67 8.13
C ASN A 622 4.12 24.97 6.78
N ASP A 623 4.04 23.98 5.89
CA ASP A 623 3.42 24.08 4.58
C ASP A 623 2.60 22.82 4.28
N LEU A 624 1.46 22.71 4.94
CA LEU A 624 0.51 21.59 4.72
C LEU A 624 -0.06 21.61 3.30
N GLU A 625 -0.24 22.78 2.72
CA GLU A 625 -0.75 22.94 1.36
C GLU A 625 0.28 22.55 0.31
N GLY A 626 1.55 22.90 0.50
CA GLY A 626 2.66 22.42 -0.34
C GLY A 626 2.82 20.91 -0.28
N LEU A 627 2.68 20.32 0.93
CA LEU A 627 2.72 18.87 1.13
C LEU A 627 1.54 18.17 0.42
N ARG A 628 0.32 18.74 0.53
CA ARG A 628 -0.86 18.27 -0.19
C ARG A 628 -0.60 18.31 -1.71
N LYS A 629 -0.10 19.41 -2.22
CA LYS A 629 0.23 19.61 -3.63
C LYS A 629 1.29 18.64 -4.15
N GLN A 630 2.33 18.38 -3.39
CA GLN A 630 3.38 17.41 -3.74
C GLN A 630 2.84 15.98 -3.84
N ASN A 631 1.98 15.58 -2.91
CA ASN A 631 1.32 14.28 -2.95
C ASN A 631 0.21 14.19 -4.01
N GLU A 632 -0.44 15.31 -4.31
CA GLU A 632 -1.42 15.49 -5.37
C GLU A 632 -0.86 15.09 -6.75
N THR A 633 0.35 15.55 -7.07
CA THR A 633 1.02 15.24 -8.33
C THR A 633 1.29 13.75 -8.48
N MET A 634 1.67 13.06 -7.41
CA MET A 634 1.93 11.62 -7.40
C MET A 634 0.65 10.79 -7.63
N TYR A 635 -0.46 11.14 -6.98
CA TYR A 635 -1.72 10.41 -7.09
C TYR A 635 -2.49 10.69 -8.39
N TYR A 636 -2.45 11.93 -8.86
CA TYR A 636 -3.14 12.36 -10.09
C TYR A 636 -2.58 11.67 -11.34
N MET A 637 -1.26 11.44 -11.40
CA MET A 637 -0.63 10.74 -12.50
C MET A 637 -1.05 9.27 -12.61
N VAL A 638 -1.41 8.64 -11.49
CA VAL A 638 -1.79 7.20 -11.46
C VAL A 638 -3.22 6.96 -11.93
N LEU A 639 -4.13 7.89 -11.68
CA LEU A 639 -5.57 7.63 -11.81
C LEU A 639 -6.20 8.25 -13.07
N LYS A 640 -5.73 9.39 -13.50
CA LYS A 640 -6.41 10.15 -14.57
C LYS A 640 -6.38 9.48 -15.94
N ASP A 641 -5.31 8.76 -16.25
CA ASP A 641 -5.09 8.23 -17.60
C ASP A 641 -5.13 6.69 -17.71
N SER A 642 -5.30 5.97 -16.58
CA SER A 642 -5.09 4.52 -16.55
C SER A 642 -6.34 3.65 -16.31
N LEU A 643 -7.51 4.23 -16.01
CA LEU A 643 -8.69 3.45 -15.65
C LEU A 643 -9.81 3.54 -16.71
N PRO A 644 -10.22 2.41 -17.33
CA PRO A 644 -11.40 2.36 -18.19
C PRO A 644 -12.68 2.45 -17.39
N GLN A 645 -13.72 3.05 -17.96
CA GLN A 645 -15.05 3.16 -17.37
C GLN A 645 -15.62 1.85 -16.80
N LYS A 646 -15.27 0.70 -17.35
CA LYS A 646 -15.74 -0.61 -16.92
C LYS A 646 -15.00 -1.15 -15.69
N LEU A 647 -13.71 -0.89 -15.58
CA LEU A 647 -12.91 -1.22 -14.38
C LEU A 647 -13.32 -0.37 -13.19
N ILE A 648 -13.72 0.86 -13.47
CA ILE A 648 -14.30 1.81 -12.52
C ILE A 648 -15.63 1.29 -11.97
N GLN A 649 -16.46 0.63 -12.79
CA GLN A 649 -17.70 -0.02 -12.34
C GLN A 649 -17.47 -1.32 -11.55
N GLU A 650 -16.34 -1.97 -11.74
CA GLU A 650 -15.95 -3.18 -10.99
C GLU A 650 -15.19 -2.87 -9.69
N MET A 651 -14.69 -1.64 -9.53
CA MET A 651 -14.20 -1.17 -8.23
C MET A 651 -15.41 -0.84 -7.35
N THR A 652 -15.80 -1.76 -6.51
CA THR A 652 -16.95 -1.71 -5.60
C THR A 652 -16.94 -0.53 -4.61
N ASP A 653 -15.99 0.41 -4.74
CA ASP A 653 -15.81 1.49 -3.78
C ASP A 653 -15.35 2.83 -4.37
N PHE A 654 -16.01 3.25 -5.46
CA PHE A 654 -15.78 4.57 -6.06
C PHE A 654 -16.10 5.71 -5.09
N LEU A 655 -17.14 5.49 -4.29
CA LEU A 655 -17.55 6.43 -3.26
C LEU A 655 -16.52 6.56 -2.14
N SER A 656 -15.87 5.46 -1.77
CA SER A 656 -14.78 5.50 -0.79
C SER A 656 -13.56 6.23 -1.33
N LEU A 657 -13.25 6.11 -2.62
CA LEU A 657 -12.17 6.85 -3.24
C LEU A 657 -12.47 8.36 -3.30
N ILE A 658 -13.70 8.72 -3.67
CA ILE A 658 -14.17 10.13 -3.64
C ILE A 658 -14.09 10.68 -2.21
N ASN A 659 -14.62 9.94 -1.24
CA ASN A 659 -14.58 10.30 0.17
C ASN A 659 -13.13 10.45 0.67
N PHE A 660 -12.24 9.56 0.26
CA PHE A 660 -10.82 9.64 0.55
C PHE A 660 -10.19 10.92 0.02
N TYR A 661 -10.39 11.24 -1.27
CA TYR A 661 -9.85 12.47 -1.85
C TYR A 661 -10.40 13.73 -1.17
N LEU A 662 -11.70 13.75 -0.89
CA LEU A 662 -12.33 14.89 -0.24
C LEU A 662 -11.79 15.10 1.18
N LYS A 663 -11.64 14.04 1.95
CA LYS A 663 -11.06 14.09 3.32
C LYS A 663 -9.62 14.57 3.34
N LEU A 664 -8.87 14.34 2.27
CA LEU A 664 -7.51 14.86 2.10
C LEU A 664 -7.47 16.28 1.51
N GLY A 665 -8.63 16.89 1.21
CA GLY A 665 -8.72 18.21 0.61
C GLY A 665 -8.46 18.23 -0.90
N PHE A 666 -8.43 17.07 -1.56
CA PHE A 666 -8.14 16.91 -3.00
C PHE A 666 -9.41 16.99 -3.86
N ARG A 667 -10.11 18.13 -3.80
CA ARG A 667 -11.37 18.34 -4.53
C ARG A 667 -11.23 18.19 -6.03
N GLN A 668 -10.12 18.65 -6.61
CA GLN A 668 -9.88 18.58 -8.05
C GLN A 668 -9.74 17.14 -8.55
N GLN A 669 -9.31 16.20 -7.71
CA GLN A 669 -9.22 14.77 -8.04
C GLN A 669 -10.55 14.05 -7.79
N ALA A 670 -11.31 14.47 -6.80
CA ALA A 670 -12.63 13.92 -6.53
C ALA A 670 -13.65 14.31 -7.63
N GLU A 671 -13.53 15.52 -8.19
CA GLU A 671 -14.50 16.06 -9.15
C GLU A 671 -14.69 15.21 -10.40
N PRO A 672 -13.64 14.78 -11.13
CA PRO A 672 -13.80 13.90 -12.29
C PRO A 672 -14.41 12.55 -11.96
N LEU A 673 -14.21 12.07 -10.71
CA LEU A 673 -14.75 10.80 -10.27
C LEU A 673 -16.26 10.87 -9.99
N LEU A 674 -16.78 12.05 -9.62
CA LEU A 674 -18.21 12.28 -9.46
C LEU A 674 -18.96 12.16 -10.80
N ASP A 675 -18.33 12.52 -11.91
CA ASP A 675 -18.92 12.40 -13.24
C ASP A 675 -19.01 10.94 -13.72
N LEU A 676 -18.22 10.07 -13.12
CA LEU A 676 -18.15 8.63 -13.42
C LEU A 676 -19.09 7.78 -12.55
N LEU A 677 -19.72 8.36 -11.55
CA LEU A 677 -20.66 7.64 -10.68
C LEU A 677 -21.88 7.14 -11.47
N PRO A 678 -22.35 5.91 -11.16
CA PRO A 678 -23.64 5.45 -11.66
C PRO A 678 -24.76 6.43 -11.31
N ARG A 679 -25.55 6.85 -12.31
CA ARG A 679 -26.63 7.85 -12.15
C ARG A 679 -27.91 7.20 -11.55
N ASN A 680 -27.78 6.34 -10.54
CA ASN A 680 -28.89 5.79 -9.77
C ASN A 680 -29.07 6.54 -8.44
N GLY A 681 -30.32 6.56 -7.93
CA GLY A 681 -30.69 7.34 -6.75
C GLY A 681 -29.81 7.04 -5.52
N SER A 682 -29.59 5.77 -5.22
CA SER A 682 -28.81 5.34 -4.04
C SER A 682 -27.34 5.78 -4.09
N THR A 683 -26.69 5.68 -5.25
CA THR A 683 -25.28 6.09 -5.42
C THR A 683 -25.13 7.61 -5.32
N LEU A 684 -26.02 8.37 -5.98
CA LEU A 684 -25.97 9.82 -5.96
C LEU A 684 -26.31 10.41 -4.59
N GLU A 685 -27.24 9.77 -3.87
CA GLU A 685 -27.58 10.13 -2.49
C GLU A 685 -26.38 9.93 -1.54
N HIS A 686 -25.70 8.78 -1.67
CA HIS A 686 -24.50 8.51 -0.87
C HIS A 686 -23.37 9.51 -1.20
N ALA A 687 -23.12 9.78 -2.48
CA ALA A 687 -22.15 10.79 -2.91
C ALA A 687 -22.49 12.18 -2.35
N GLY A 688 -23.77 12.58 -2.41
CA GLY A 688 -24.23 13.84 -1.87
C GLY A 688 -23.98 13.99 -0.37
N ARG A 689 -24.17 12.91 0.41
CA ARG A 689 -23.85 12.88 1.86
C ARG A 689 -22.35 13.09 2.11
N ILE A 690 -21.51 12.41 1.34
CA ILE A 690 -20.04 12.57 1.42
C ILE A 690 -19.65 14.02 1.15
N LEU A 691 -20.14 14.60 0.06
CA LEU A 691 -19.85 15.99 -0.32
C LEU A 691 -20.31 17.02 0.73
N LEU A 692 -21.44 16.76 1.39
CA LEU A 692 -21.94 17.60 2.48
C LEU A 692 -21.05 17.51 3.73
N ALA A 693 -20.58 16.31 4.06
CA ALA A 693 -19.68 16.07 5.19
C ALA A 693 -18.33 16.80 5.00
N ASP A 694 -17.81 16.78 3.77
CA ASP A 694 -16.53 17.39 3.41
C ASP A 694 -16.65 18.87 2.97
N SER A 695 -17.77 19.52 3.34
CA SER A 695 -18.00 20.94 3.10
C SER A 695 -17.91 21.40 1.64
N TRP A 696 -18.43 20.58 0.72
CA TRP A 696 -18.56 20.92 -0.69
C TRP A 696 -20.04 21.01 -1.13
N PRO A 697 -20.78 21.98 -0.58
CA PRO A 697 -22.21 22.03 -0.76
C PRO A 697 -22.68 22.36 -2.19
N GLU A 698 -21.84 23.03 -3.01
CA GLU A 698 -22.16 23.31 -4.41
C GLU A 698 -22.31 22.01 -5.20
N LYS A 699 -21.33 21.11 -5.10
CA LYS A 699 -21.34 19.80 -5.77
C LYS A 699 -22.38 18.85 -5.19
N ALA A 700 -22.58 18.91 -3.86
CA ALA A 700 -23.65 18.15 -3.21
C ALA A 700 -25.04 18.56 -3.75
N TYR A 701 -25.27 19.87 -3.88
CA TYR A 701 -26.52 20.39 -4.46
C TYR A 701 -26.69 19.96 -5.92
N GLU A 702 -25.65 20.09 -6.74
CA GLU A 702 -25.65 19.69 -8.14
C GLU A 702 -26.10 18.23 -8.33
N LEU A 703 -25.53 17.31 -7.54
CA LEU A 703 -25.88 15.89 -7.59
C LEU A 703 -27.26 15.58 -7.01
N LEU A 704 -27.53 16.07 -5.80
CA LEU A 704 -28.77 15.73 -5.06
C LEU A 704 -30.01 16.35 -5.70
N SER A 705 -29.91 17.51 -6.32
CA SER A 705 -31.03 18.16 -7.01
C SER A 705 -31.59 17.29 -8.16
N THR A 706 -30.76 16.43 -8.76
CA THR A 706 -31.20 15.51 -9.83
C THR A 706 -32.09 14.36 -9.33
N ILE A 707 -32.06 14.08 -8.03
CA ILE A 707 -32.75 12.94 -7.40
C ILE A 707 -33.64 13.36 -6.22
N ALA A 708 -33.76 14.65 -5.95
CA ALA A 708 -34.49 15.16 -4.78
C ALA A 708 -35.98 14.72 -4.73
N ASP A 709 -36.59 14.54 -5.90
CA ASP A 709 -37.99 14.07 -5.99
C ASP A 709 -38.15 12.56 -5.79
N SER A 710 -37.05 11.80 -5.76
CA SER A 710 -37.08 10.33 -5.69
C SER A 710 -36.93 9.76 -4.29
N SER A 711 -36.43 10.54 -3.31
CA SER A 711 -36.14 10.11 -1.96
C SER A 711 -36.26 11.26 -0.96
N THR A 712 -36.88 11.00 0.19
CA THR A 712 -36.98 11.98 1.29
C THR A 712 -35.59 12.33 1.84
N GLU A 713 -34.66 11.37 1.89
CA GLU A 713 -33.29 11.58 2.33
C GLU A 713 -32.51 12.47 1.33
N ALA A 714 -32.67 12.22 0.03
CA ALA A 714 -32.05 13.03 -1.00
C ALA A 714 -32.56 14.48 -0.96
N ALA A 715 -33.87 14.68 -0.82
CA ALA A 715 -34.48 15.99 -0.66
C ALA A 715 -33.98 16.74 0.58
N THR A 716 -33.91 16.04 1.71
CA THR A 716 -33.42 16.58 2.99
C THR A 716 -31.94 16.98 2.88
N ASN A 717 -31.08 16.16 2.27
CA ASN A 717 -29.68 16.47 2.06
C ASN A 717 -29.47 17.59 1.00
N CYS A 718 -30.36 17.68 -0.01
CA CYS A 718 -30.36 18.79 -0.94
C CYS A 718 -30.67 20.13 -0.22
N ALA A 719 -31.63 20.13 0.71
CA ALA A 719 -31.92 21.29 1.53
C ALA A 719 -30.77 21.68 2.44
N LYS A 720 -30.06 20.69 3.05
CA LYS A 720 -28.82 20.94 3.83
C LYS A 720 -27.74 21.63 2.98
N ALA A 721 -27.58 21.21 1.73
CA ALA A 721 -26.64 21.84 0.81
C ALA A 721 -27.01 23.32 0.57
N LEU A 722 -28.29 23.59 0.29
CA LEU A 722 -28.78 24.94 0.08
C LEU A 722 -28.62 25.83 1.33
N ILE A 723 -28.83 25.30 2.52
CA ILE A 723 -28.60 26.04 3.78
C ILE A 723 -27.11 26.43 3.92
N LYS A 724 -26.20 25.50 3.65
CA LYS A 724 -24.77 25.79 3.66
C LYS A 724 -24.39 26.85 2.61
N LEU A 725 -25.08 26.90 1.48
CA LEU A 725 -24.93 27.92 0.44
C LEU A 725 -25.65 29.24 0.73
N LYS A 726 -26.32 29.34 1.89
CA LYS A 726 -27.15 30.50 2.29
C LYS A 726 -28.34 30.78 1.32
N ARG A 727 -28.78 29.76 0.59
CA ARG A 727 -29.93 29.82 -0.34
C ARG A 727 -31.22 29.39 0.39
N TYR A 728 -31.57 30.16 1.43
CA TYR A 728 -32.59 29.75 2.41
C TYR A 728 -34.00 29.65 1.81
N ASP A 729 -34.38 30.47 0.83
CA ASP A 729 -35.69 30.43 0.17
C ASP A 729 -35.90 29.14 -0.63
N GLU A 730 -34.83 28.67 -1.25
CA GLU A 730 -34.87 27.41 -2.01
C GLU A 730 -34.88 26.20 -1.09
N ALA A 731 -34.08 26.26 0.00
CA ALA A 731 -34.10 25.23 1.03
C ALA A 731 -35.49 25.07 1.64
N GLU A 732 -36.16 26.19 1.96
CA GLU A 732 -37.50 26.18 2.55
C GLU A 732 -38.56 25.57 1.62
N LYS A 733 -38.48 25.82 0.33
CA LYS A 733 -39.37 25.19 -0.67
C LYS A 733 -39.25 23.67 -0.65
N ILE A 734 -38.03 23.14 -0.51
CA ILE A 734 -37.81 21.67 -0.46
C ILE A 734 -38.36 21.11 0.85
N VAL A 735 -37.92 21.61 2.01
CA VAL A 735 -38.33 21.07 3.32
C VAL A 735 -39.80 21.35 3.63
N GLY A 736 -40.39 22.35 2.98
CA GLY A 736 -41.82 22.69 3.09
C GLY A 736 -42.74 21.80 2.24
N SER A 737 -42.16 20.92 1.41
CA SER A 737 -43.00 20.07 0.54
C SER A 737 -43.86 19.08 1.35
N PRO A 738 -45.09 18.74 0.85
CA PRO A 738 -45.96 17.79 1.53
C PRO A 738 -45.29 16.41 1.74
N ALA A 739 -44.39 15.99 0.85
CA ALA A 739 -43.69 14.73 0.93
C ALA A 739 -42.77 14.64 2.15
N LEU A 740 -42.29 15.74 2.67
CA LEU A 740 -41.40 15.81 3.85
C LEU A 740 -42.10 16.23 5.14
N SER A 741 -43.44 16.34 5.12
CA SER A 741 -44.24 16.84 6.25
C SER A 741 -44.17 16.00 7.53
N HIS A 742 -43.75 14.74 7.40
CA HIS A 742 -43.58 13.78 8.51
C HIS A 742 -42.14 13.33 8.72
N ASP A 743 -41.19 13.94 8.01
CA ASP A 743 -39.77 13.64 8.18
C ASP A 743 -39.14 14.51 9.28
N ILE A 744 -38.62 13.89 10.34
CA ILE A 744 -38.04 14.58 11.50
C ILE A 744 -36.83 15.43 11.12
N GLN A 745 -35.97 14.95 10.19
CA GLN A 745 -34.80 15.72 9.79
C GLN A 745 -35.19 16.95 8.96
N ALA A 746 -36.21 16.81 8.09
CA ALA A 746 -36.73 17.95 7.36
C ALA A 746 -37.39 18.98 8.29
N LEU A 747 -38.09 18.53 9.33
CA LEU A 747 -38.66 19.41 10.34
C LEU A 747 -37.60 20.14 11.16
N ASP A 748 -36.55 19.43 11.58
CA ASP A 748 -35.38 20.03 12.26
C ASP A 748 -34.73 21.11 11.40
N LEU A 749 -34.57 20.89 10.10
CA LEU A 749 -34.08 21.90 9.16
C LEU A 749 -35.02 23.12 9.04
N ARG A 750 -36.33 22.90 9.12
CA ARG A 750 -37.31 24.01 9.15
C ARG A 750 -37.21 24.84 10.42
N VAL A 751 -37.01 24.21 11.57
CA VAL A 751 -36.72 24.89 12.83
C VAL A 751 -35.45 25.73 12.71
N GLY A 752 -34.38 25.14 12.16
CA GLY A 752 -33.12 25.84 11.91
C GLY A 752 -33.29 27.05 10.96
N LEU A 753 -34.02 26.89 9.85
CA LEU A 753 -34.30 27.97 8.90
C LEU A 753 -35.15 29.10 9.52
N ALA A 754 -36.18 28.75 10.28
CA ALA A 754 -37.01 29.71 11.00
C ALA A 754 -36.22 30.50 12.03
N SER A 755 -35.31 29.80 12.76
CA SER A 755 -34.37 30.45 13.68
C SER A 755 -33.42 31.43 12.99
N LEU A 756 -32.83 31.06 11.89
CA LEU A 756 -31.95 31.91 11.07
C LEU A 756 -32.67 33.15 10.52
N ARG A 757 -33.98 33.08 10.31
CA ARG A 757 -34.83 34.17 9.84
C ARG A 757 -35.55 34.94 10.95
N GLN A 758 -35.30 34.61 12.20
CA GLN A 758 -35.97 35.20 13.36
C GLN A 758 -37.50 35.07 13.32
N GLN A 759 -37.99 33.93 12.81
CA GLN A 759 -39.40 33.59 12.75
C GLN A 759 -39.86 32.85 14.04
N PRO A 760 -41.14 32.85 14.38
CA PRO A 760 -41.66 32.12 15.53
C PRO A 760 -41.44 30.59 15.39
N LEU A 761 -40.86 29.95 16.39
CA LEU A 761 -40.44 28.55 16.38
C LEU A 761 -41.53 27.59 16.92
N GLU A 762 -42.49 28.09 17.68
CA GLU A 762 -43.46 27.32 18.47
C GLU A 762 -44.20 26.30 17.64
N ILE A 763 -44.69 26.66 16.46
CA ILE A 763 -45.45 25.76 15.55
C ILE A 763 -44.61 24.58 15.06
N TYR A 764 -43.31 24.80 14.86
CA TYR A 764 -42.41 23.74 14.38
C TYR A 764 -41.95 22.81 15.49
N LEU A 765 -41.78 23.35 16.71
CA LEU A 765 -41.38 22.58 17.90
C LEU A 765 -42.51 21.66 18.38
N GLU A 766 -43.76 22.17 18.46
CA GLU A 766 -44.95 21.34 18.80
C GLU A 766 -45.11 20.16 17.83
N ARG A 767 -44.87 20.36 16.55
CA ARG A 767 -44.98 19.30 15.55
C ARG A 767 -43.83 18.30 15.60
N MET A 768 -42.64 18.73 16.03
CA MET A 768 -41.49 17.85 16.24
C MET A 768 -41.71 16.95 17.47
N ASP A 769 -42.23 17.49 18.56
CA ASP A 769 -42.60 16.73 19.76
C ASP A 769 -43.67 15.67 19.46
N ASP A 770 -44.69 16.00 18.68
CA ASP A 770 -45.77 15.10 18.26
C ASP A 770 -45.24 13.93 17.40
N LEU A 771 -44.22 14.18 16.54
CA LEU A 771 -43.59 13.13 15.72
C LEU A 771 -42.62 12.25 16.52
N LEU A 772 -41.90 12.82 17.46
CA LEU A 772 -41.01 12.09 18.37
C LEU A 772 -41.80 11.16 19.29
N ASP A 773 -42.93 11.63 19.85
CA ASP A 773 -43.80 10.82 20.71
C ASP A 773 -44.42 9.63 19.93
N ARG A 774 -44.74 9.84 18.66
CA ARG A 774 -45.24 8.73 17.80
C ARG A 774 -44.16 7.71 17.48
N GLN A 775 -42.88 8.10 17.29
CA GLN A 775 -41.81 7.15 17.07
C GLN A 775 -41.45 6.33 18.32
N ILE A 776 -41.47 6.96 19.50
CA ILE A 776 -41.21 6.26 20.78
C ILE A 776 -42.31 5.23 21.08
N SER A 777 -43.55 5.47 20.63
CA SER A 777 -44.67 4.50 20.82
C SER A 777 -44.64 3.31 19.85
N TYR A 778 -43.77 3.29 18.86
CA TYR A 778 -43.55 2.17 17.92
C TYR A 778 -42.23 1.37 18.18
N MET A 779 -41.39 1.80 19.13
CA MET A 779 -40.26 1.04 19.68
C MET A 779 -40.67 0.31 20.97
#